data_0ec116ba5c40bae1013aafe2ccf57b77
#
_entry.id   0ec116ba5c40bae1013aafe2ccf57b77
#
_cell.length_a   1.000
_cell.length_b   1.000
_cell.length_c   1.000
_cell.angle_alpha   90.00
_cell.angle_beta   90.00
_cell.angle_gamma   90.00
#
_symmetry.space_group_name_H-M   'P 1'
#
loop_
_entity.id
_entity.type
_entity.pdbx_description
1 polymer ?
#
loop_
_entity_poly.entity_id
_entity_poly.type
_entity_poly.pdbx_seq_one_letter_code
_entity_poly.pdbx_strand_id
1 'polypeptide(L)'
;MAHPRLAWELASSGHGARQTAYRIQVRAGGAGWAGSLVWDSGKVTSANSVGVAYGGPALKPRTRYAWRVKVWDGQGKASAWSAPRWWETTLSPEEWGASWIGVDNPEPLDFTGAAWIWATGASVENAPVGTRWFRSHLDLPGDGEVLKATVVATADDDFTLYLNGREAVRAPQQQDGWRSGRTADVTGEVKEAAGVVLAVSATNRAGASVNPAGLLVRLRVETSTGRTYELLSDAGWRVTDTEQQGWQEPEFDDSAWHPAVALAPYGQGPWGTGVSVAVQEQPAPLLRREFEVPGRVSRARLYVSGLAYYEARINGRRVGRQVLDPGFTDYDETVLYTVHDVTELLRRGANAIGVSLGRGFFGMTTPNVWNWHRPPWHSEPRLIARLEIEHPDGSRTALVTDDEWRITEGPTLSNSLYAGETYDARREPGPWTSPGFDDSTWRTATVQSAPKGSLRAQPHDGIEVIDSFNPERTTRLAPGVHLVDMGRTMAGWARITVRNLPEGTSLQLTYGEKLKPDGSVSAETSHVPGRFQRDEYICAGREEETWEPAFSYKGFRYVQVSGLPETSDDAWRILGRLVHTPLDEVSSFACSEPFYEWLDRAMRRTVLNNMHGIPTDTPMYEKNGWTGDAQLGTPVMTYAFAMHRMLSKWLGDLADSQTDDGQLPVIVPSGGWGYGDLGPSPEWTTVYPFLIREFYRVYGDEHAAREHWTTLTRYLDWELSRLREGLAVTALGDYLAPGYGGNPPEDTRLTATAYLYRALLDTAEMGEVLGAGDVVTRYRKAAEQLKTALNAAFLGADGHYRTAKDPDYRQTSNAIPLAFGLVPDNARDSVFASLVRDVERRGNHLNTGALGTSVLLRVLCAHGRPDLAHAVATQRTYPGWGYWHDNGADSMWEMWPLDSRSRDHYFQGTAAQWLYENVAGLRPGDAGYATFTVRPDARTGVDWARTSIRTVRGTAGVAWSQTAGGFSMEVRVPVGAIAEVHVPAASREEVTAPDGARHLRTDSGFVIYRVPHGTWRFTS
;
A
#
# COMPACT_ATOMS: atom_id res chain seq x y z
N MET A 1 7.65 23.13 -1.73
CA MET A 1 7.63 23.56 -0.33
C MET A 1 7.81 25.07 -0.29
N ALA A 2 6.76 25.81 0.05
CA ALA A 2 6.87 27.27 0.23
C ALA A 2 7.63 27.61 1.51
N HIS A 3 7.54 26.80 2.55
CA HIS A 3 8.13 27.01 3.88
C HIS A 3 8.85 25.75 4.38
N PRO A 4 10.12 25.49 3.95
CA PRO A 4 10.87 24.34 4.43
C PRO A 4 11.13 24.44 5.94
N ARG A 5 11.14 23.28 6.61
CA ARG A 5 11.51 23.13 8.02
C ARG A 5 12.90 22.52 8.11
N LEU A 6 13.72 23.05 8.99
CA LEU A 6 15.12 22.70 9.15
C LEU A 6 15.30 21.99 10.49
N ALA A 7 16.12 20.94 10.50
CA ALA A 7 16.50 20.24 11.73
C ALA A 7 17.99 19.89 11.70
N TRP A 8 18.59 19.79 12.89
CA TRP A 8 20.00 19.41 13.02
C TRP A 8 20.24 18.62 14.30
N GLU A 9 21.13 17.67 14.22
CA GLU A 9 21.62 16.93 15.37
C GLU A 9 22.80 17.66 16.02
N LEU A 10 22.88 17.54 17.35
CA LEU A 10 23.95 18.11 18.16
C LEU A 10 24.87 17.01 18.68
N ALA A 11 26.17 17.25 18.70
CA ALA A 11 27.15 16.35 19.29
C ALA A 11 28.04 17.07 20.30
N SER A 12 28.32 16.42 21.43
CA SER A 12 29.24 16.87 22.46
C SER A 12 29.87 15.66 23.17
N SER A 13 31.09 15.81 23.64
CA SER A 13 31.79 14.79 24.42
C SER A 13 31.60 14.93 25.94
N GLY A 14 31.02 16.06 26.41
CA GLY A 14 30.77 16.29 27.84
C GLY A 14 29.39 15.83 28.28
N HIS A 15 29.11 15.83 29.59
CA HIS A 15 27.80 15.61 30.15
C HIS A 15 27.00 16.91 30.22
N GLY A 16 25.67 16.85 30.13
CA GLY A 16 24.76 17.97 30.30
C GLY A 16 24.86 19.04 29.21
N ALA A 17 25.45 18.74 28.06
CA ALA A 17 25.52 19.67 26.93
C ALA A 17 24.12 20.05 26.44
N ARG A 18 23.93 21.33 26.13
CA ARG A 18 22.66 21.88 25.62
C ARG A 18 22.91 23.03 24.66
N GLN A 19 22.03 23.20 23.71
CA GLN A 19 21.97 24.42 22.89
C GLN A 19 21.24 25.54 23.65
N THR A 20 21.71 26.78 23.49
CA THR A 20 21.04 27.97 24.02
C THR A 20 20.63 28.97 22.94
N ALA A 21 21.29 28.89 21.78
CA ALA A 21 20.95 29.69 20.62
C ALA A 21 21.40 29.04 19.33
N TYR A 22 20.82 29.46 18.21
CA TYR A 22 21.25 29.06 16.86
C TYR A 22 21.32 30.30 15.92
N ARG A 23 21.98 30.12 14.78
CA ARG A 23 21.93 31.02 13.62
C ARG A 23 21.93 30.18 12.35
N ILE A 24 20.97 30.46 11.49
CA ILE A 24 20.79 29.76 10.21
C ILE A 24 21.11 30.72 9.08
N GLN A 25 21.79 30.23 8.05
CA GLN A 25 21.98 30.96 6.79
C GLN A 25 21.52 30.12 5.62
N VAL A 26 20.85 30.78 4.65
CA VAL A 26 20.38 30.14 3.41
C VAL A 26 20.88 30.94 2.22
N ARG A 27 21.42 30.26 1.20
CA ARG A 27 21.86 30.81 -0.08
C ARG A 27 21.09 30.23 -1.25
N ALA A 28 20.82 31.02 -2.28
CA ALA A 28 20.19 30.58 -3.52
C ALA A 28 21.22 30.50 -4.65
N GLY A 29 21.10 29.43 -5.47
CA GLY A 29 21.97 29.17 -6.63
C GLY A 29 23.36 28.64 -6.27
N GLY A 30 24.06 28.08 -7.24
CA GLY A 30 25.43 27.58 -7.10
C GLY A 30 25.55 26.17 -6.46
N ALA A 31 26.72 25.56 -6.61
CA ALA A 31 27.10 24.32 -5.95
C ALA A 31 27.69 24.60 -4.56
N GLY A 32 27.43 23.72 -3.60
CA GLY A 32 27.98 23.82 -2.24
C GLY A 32 27.48 25.07 -1.50
N TRP A 33 28.43 25.92 -1.05
CA TRP A 33 28.13 27.17 -0.34
C TRP A 33 28.31 28.42 -1.23
N ALA A 34 28.32 28.28 -2.55
CA ALA A 34 28.27 29.36 -3.52
C ALA A 34 26.84 29.93 -3.64
N GLY A 35 26.68 31.05 -4.34
CA GLY A 35 25.36 31.66 -4.54
C GLY A 35 25.08 32.85 -3.60
N SER A 36 23.91 33.49 -3.79
CA SER A 36 23.52 34.71 -3.08
C SER A 36 22.90 34.37 -1.73
N LEU A 37 23.26 35.11 -0.68
CA LEU A 37 22.61 35.00 0.63
C LEU A 37 21.17 35.51 0.52
N VAL A 38 20.20 34.65 0.81
CA VAL A 38 18.77 34.99 0.75
C VAL A 38 18.13 35.11 2.12
N TRP A 39 18.72 34.47 3.12
CA TRP A 39 18.24 34.57 4.50
C TRP A 39 19.37 34.36 5.51
N ASP A 40 19.32 35.13 6.59
CA ASP A 40 20.12 34.97 7.78
C ASP A 40 19.22 35.23 9.00
N SER A 41 19.00 34.21 9.82
CA SER A 41 18.12 34.32 11.00
C SER A 41 18.68 35.28 12.08
N GLY A 42 19.95 35.72 11.97
CA GLY A 42 20.65 36.27 13.11
C GLY A 42 20.82 35.21 14.21
N LYS A 43 21.28 35.63 15.38
CA LYS A 43 21.35 34.79 16.58
C LYS A 43 19.97 34.74 17.24
N VAL A 44 19.35 33.53 17.21
CA VAL A 44 18.05 33.26 17.83
C VAL A 44 18.29 32.53 19.14
N THR A 45 17.82 33.06 20.28
CA THR A 45 17.90 32.39 21.58
C THR A 45 16.82 31.33 21.64
N SER A 46 17.24 30.08 21.50
CA SER A 46 16.34 28.90 21.51
C SER A 46 17.14 27.62 21.68
N ALA A 47 16.61 26.67 22.43
CA ALA A 47 17.11 25.31 22.54
C ALA A 47 16.58 24.38 21.43
N ASN A 48 15.62 24.83 20.63
CA ASN A 48 15.00 24.02 19.59
C ASN A 48 15.97 23.73 18.42
N SER A 49 16.06 22.48 18.00
CA SER A 49 16.87 22.00 16.86
C SER A 49 16.04 21.17 15.86
N VAL A 50 14.73 21.08 16.05
CA VAL A 50 13.82 20.23 15.27
C VAL A 50 12.69 21.08 14.70
N GLY A 51 12.39 20.92 13.42
CA GLY A 51 11.26 21.57 12.77
C GLY A 51 11.32 23.10 12.70
N VAL A 52 12.52 23.70 12.73
CA VAL A 52 12.69 25.17 12.68
C VAL A 52 12.28 25.70 11.32
N ALA A 53 11.23 26.54 11.29
CA ALA A 53 10.70 27.11 10.06
C ALA A 53 11.70 28.05 9.38
N TYR A 54 11.77 27.97 8.05
CA TYR A 54 12.44 28.98 7.25
C TYR A 54 11.66 30.29 7.32
N GLY A 55 12.32 31.35 7.80
CA GLY A 55 11.74 32.70 7.97
C GLY A 55 12.20 33.73 6.94
N GLY A 56 12.77 33.30 5.82
CA GLY A 56 13.25 34.16 4.74
C GLY A 56 12.17 34.56 3.74
N PRO A 57 12.54 35.25 2.65
CA PRO A 57 11.63 35.57 1.56
C PRO A 57 11.05 34.31 0.87
N ALA A 58 9.93 34.48 0.16
CA ALA A 58 9.33 33.43 -0.63
C ALA A 58 10.36 32.77 -1.56
N LEU A 59 10.37 31.44 -1.58
CA LEU A 59 11.30 30.67 -2.40
C LEU A 59 10.87 30.71 -3.86
N LYS A 60 11.85 30.87 -4.75
CA LYS A 60 11.61 30.84 -6.20
C LYS A 60 11.50 29.39 -6.66
N PRO A 61 10.62 29.06 -7.61
CA PRO A 61 10.54 27.73 -8.19
C PRO A 61 11.85 27.35 -8.92
N ARG A 62 12.08 26.05 -9.14
CA ARG A 62 13.22 25.50 -9.89
C ARG A 62 14.60 26.00 -9.43
N THR A 63 14.71 26.27 -8.12
CA THR A 63 15.90 26.92 -7.54
C THR A 63 16.52 26.02 -6.48
N ARG A 64 17.83 25.86 -6.56
CA ARG A 64 18.59 25.15 -5.52
C ARG A 64 18.95 26.10 -4.41
N TYR A 65 18.70 25.68 -3.16
CA TYR A 65 19.04 26.40 -1.95
C TYR A 65 20.02 25.57 -1.11
N ALA A 66 21.05 26.23 -0.58
CA ALA A 66 21.95 25.64 0.38
C ALA A 66 21.81 26.33 1.74
N TRP A 67 21.88 25.56 2.82
CA TRP A 67 21.78 26.10 4.17
C TRP A 67 22.82 25.49 5.11
N ARG A 68 23.10 26.22 6.18
CA ARG A 68 23.97 25.80 7.28
C ARG A 68 23.52 26.42 8.59
N VAL A 69 23.90 25.79 9.70
CA VAL A 69 23.59 26.25 11.04
C VAL A 69 24.85 26.41 11.89
N LYS A 70 24.82 27.34 12.82
CA LYS A 70 25.78 27.51 13.91
C LYS A 70 25.00 27.58 15.21
N VAL A 71 25.49 26.94 16.27
CA VAL A 71 24.82 26.88 17.56
C VAL A 71 25.69 27.45 18.68
N TRP A 72 25.08 27.83 19.80
CA TRP A 72 25.75 28.22 21.04
C TRP A 72 25.41 27.25 22.15
N ASP A 73 26.41 26.80 22.88
CA ASP A 73 26.27 25.92 24.02
C ASP A 73 25.76 26.62 25.30
N GLY A 74 25.63 25.84 26.40
CA GLY A 74 25.21 26.35 27.70
C GLY A 74 26.15 27.38 28.36
N GLN A 75 27.38 27.51 27.88
CA GLN A 75 28.38 28.51 28.33
C GLN A 75 28.43 29.72 27.39
N GLY A 76 27.58 29.77 26.37
CA GLY A 76 27.54 30.85 25.40
C GLY A 76 28.62 30.77 24.30
N LYS A 77 29.36 29.65 24.21
CA LYS A 77 30.41 29.45 23.20
C LYS A 77 29.77 28.98 21.89
N ALA A 78 30.17 29.63 20.79
CA ALA A 78 29.67 29.25 19.45
C ALA A 78 30.42 28.05 18.86
N SER A 79 29.69 27.16 18.17
CA SER A 79 30.26 26.14 17.35
C SER A 79 30.86 26.71 16.05
N ALA A 80 31.59 25.89 15.29
CA ALA A 80 31.78 26.16 13.87
C ALA A 80 30.41 26.07 13.13
N TRP A 81 30.37 26.57 11.87
CA TRP A 81 29.23 26.31 11.01
C TRP A 81 29.16 24.82 10.65
N SER A 82 27.94 24.27 10.54
CA SER A 82 27.75 22.92 9.98
C SER A 82 28.22 22.85 8.52
N ALA A 83 28.49 21.66 8.02
CA ALA A 83 28.58 21.43 6.58
C ALA A 83 27.25 21.87 5.92
N PRO A 84 27.31 22.52 4.73
CA PRO A 84 26.10 22.91 4.03
C PRO A 84 25.28 21.68 3.60
N ARG A 85 23.97 21.80 3.72
CA ARG A 85 22.98 20.91 3.13
C ARG A 85 22.15 21.70 2.13
N TRP A 86 21.46 21.02 1.23
CA TRP A 86 20.70 21.67 0.17
C TRP A 86 19.34 21.03 -0.05
N TRP A 87 18.45 21.79 -0.62
CA TRP A 87 17.20 21.35 -1.22
C TRP A 87 16.98 22.08 -2.54
N GLU A 88 16.05 21.63 -3.34
CA GLU A 88 15.65 22.25 -4.61
C GLU A 88 14.13 22.39 -4.62
N THR A 89 13.63 23.58 -5.03
CA THR A 89 12.22 23.81 -5.25
C THR A 89 11.85 23.29 -6.64
N THR A 90 10.62 22.78 -6.77
CA THR A 90 10.10 22.22 -8.01
C THR A 90 9.39 23.27 -8.87
N LEU A 91 8.71 22.79 -9.96
CA LEU A 91 7.83 23.62 -10.79
C LEU A 91 6.64 24.16 -9.98
N SER A 92 6.16 25.34 -10.35
CA SER A 92 4.80 25.74 -10.03
C SER A 92 3.81 25.06 -11.00
N PRO A 93 2.54 24.92 -10.63
CA PRO A 93 1.55 24.29 -11.52
C PRO A 93 1.47 24.94 -12.91
N GLU A 94 1.62 26.25 -13.01
CA GLU A 94 1.55 27.04 -14.23
C GLU A 94 2.77 26.87 -15.13
N GLU A 95 3.88 26.37 -14.57
CA GLU A 95 5.14 26.23 -15.33
C GLU A 95 5.26 24.90 -16.08
N TRP A 96 4.30 24.00 -15.95
CA TRP A 96 4.38 22.72 -16.66
C TRP A 96 4.45 22.89 -18.17
N GLY A 97 3.50 23.63 -18.75
CA GLY A 97 3.45 23.89 -20.21
C GLY A 97 3.48 22.62 -21.05
N ALA A 98 3.05 21.48 -20.50
CA ALA A 98 3.02 20.14 -21.07
C ALA A 98 1.58 19.65 -21.10
N SER A 99 1.26 18.75 -22.02
CA SER A 99 -0.03 18.08 -22.13
C SER A 99 0.10 16.63 -21.66
N TRP A 100 -0.97 16.08 -21.10
CA TRP A 100 -1.10 14.65 -20.93
C TRP A 100 -1.23 14.00 -22.31
N ILE A 101 -0.45 12.95 -22.58
CA ILE A 101 -0.47 12.20 -23.83
C ILE A 101 -0.59 10.70 -23.56
N GLY A 102 -1.21 9.98 -24.50
CA GLY A 102 -1.41 8.54 -24.38
C GLY A 102 -1.98 7.93 -25.65
N VAL A 103 -2.46 6.70 -25.53
CA VAL A 103 -3.24 6.05 -26.60
C VAL A 103 -4.64 6.64 -26.66
N ASP A 104 -5.24 6.61 -27.84
CA ASP A 104 -6.68 6.83 -27.94
C ASP A 104 -7.38 5.80 -27.04
N ASN A 105 -8.27 6.31 -26.19
CA ASN A 105 -9.11 5.50 -25.33
C ASN A 105 -10.52 5.53 -25.94
N PRO A 106 -10.85 4.64 -26.88
CA PRO A 106 -12.25 4.50 -27.26
C PRO A 106 -13.01 4.09 -26.03
N GLU A 107 -14.09 4.81 -25.72
CA GLU A 107 -14.99 4.39 -24.64
C GLU A 107 -15.33 2.91 -24.82
N PRO A 108 -15.19 2.07 -23.77
CA PRO A 108 -15.54 0.66 -23.87
C PRO A 108 -16.97 0.55 -24.39
N LEU A 109 -17.19 -0.34 -25.35
CA LEU A 109 -18.52 -0.61 -25.84
C LEU A 109 -19.35 -1.15 -24.66
N ASP A 110 -20.23 -0.33 -24.10
CA ASP A 110 -21.19 -0.75 -23.10
C ASP A 110 -22.50 -1.23 -23.74
N PHE A 111 -23.54 -1.44 -22.94
CA PHE A 111 -24.84 -1.89 -23.42
C PHE A 111 -25.85 -0.73 -23.64
N THR A 112 -25.36 0.49 -23.73
CA THR A 112 -26.25 1.66 -23.92
C THR A 112 -27.15 1.47 -25.14
N GLY A 113 -28.46 1.61 -24.94
CA GLY A 113 -29.49 1.40 -25.95
C GLY A 113 -30.02 -0.04 -26.06
N ALA A 114 -29.34 -1.02 -25.49
CA ALA A 114 -29.81 -2.41 -25.45
C ALA A 114 -30.82 -2.66 -24.30
N ALA A 115 -31.61 -3.71 -24.44
CA ALA A 115 -32.51 -4.18 -23.40
C ALA A 115 -32.21 -5.65 -23.03
N TRP A 116 -32.44 -5.99 -21.76
CA TRP A 116 -32.49 -7.36 -21.31
C TRP A 116 -33.63 -8.08 -21.98
N ILE A 117 -33.37 -9.17 -22.70
CA ILE A 117 -34.36 -9.94 -23.44
C ILE A 117 -34.43 -11.37 -22.95
N TRP A 118 -35.62 -11.99 -23.03
CA TRP A 118 -35.84 -13.41 -22.77
C TRP A 118 -37.00 -13.94 -23.61
N ALA A 119 -37.35 -15.21 -23.36
CA ALA A 119 -38.47 -15.87 -24.06
C ALA A 119 -39.83 -15.48 -23.45
N THR A 120 -40.89 -15.73 -24.16
CA THR A 120 -42.29 -15.53 -23.69
C THR A 120 -42.52 -16.26 -22.38
N GLY A 121 -43.23 -15.60 -21.45
CA GLY A 121 -43.54 -16.12 -20.10
C GLY A 121 -42.52 -15.69 -19.03
N ALA A 122 -41.46 -14.97 -19.41
CA ALA A 122 -40.54 -14.36 -18.45
C ALA A 122 -41.01 -12.98 -17.98
N SER A 123 -40.64 -12.61 -16.77
CA SER A 123 -40.77 -11.29 -16.18
C SER A 123 -39.45 -10.84 -15.56
N VAL A 124 -39.34 -9.59 -15.14
CA VAL A 124 -38.17 -9.07 -14.44
C VAL A 124 -37.89 -9.75 -13.09
N GLU A 125 -38.89 -10.43 -12.51
CA GLU A 125 -38.77 -11.12 -11.23
C GLU A 125 -38.54 -12.64 -11.40
N ASN A 126 -39.05 -13.20 -12.50
CA ASN A 126 -39.06 -14.66 -12.66
C ASN A 126 -39.09 -15.07 -14.11
N ALA A 127 -38.31 -16.08 -14.44
CA ALA A 127 -38.25 -16.69 -15.78
C ALA A 127 -38.16 -18.20 -15.70
N PRO A 128 -38.73 -18.94 -16.70
CA PRO A 128 -38.62 -20.40 -16.75
C PRO A 128 -37.16 -20.87 -16.83
N VAL A 129 -36.81 -21.87 -16.03
CA VAL A 129 -35.49 -22.53 -16.05
C VAL A 129 -35.24 -23.20 -17.39
N GLY A 130 -34.00 -23.25 -17.84
CA GLY A 130 -33.53 -23.92 -19.04
C GLY A 130 -32.87 -22.99 -20.05
N THR A 131 -32.34 -23.62 -21.12
CA THR A 131 -31.65 -22.87 -22.19
C THR A 131 -32.64 -22.30 -23.18
N ARG A 132 -32.31 -21.13 -23.71
CA ARG A 132 -33.01 -20.46 -24.81
C ARG A 132 -32.01 -20.11 -25.88
N TRP A 133 -32.46 -20.21 -27.13
CA TRP A 133 -31.65 -19.91 -28.33
C TRP A 133 -32.19 -18.67 -28.98
N PHE A 134 -31.33 -17.70 -29.18
CA PHE A 134 -31.65 -16.36 -29.69
C PHE A 134 -30.96 -16.14 -31.01
N ARG A 135 -31.58 -15.37 -31.94
CA ARG A 135 -30.97 -14.96 -33.20
C ARG A 135 -31.36 -13.54 -33.56
N SER A 136 -30.46 -12.82 -34.20
CA SER A 136 -30.72 -11.55 -34.88
C SER A 136 -29.74 -11.30 -36.03
N HIS A 137 -30.12 -10.39 -36.93
CA HIS A 137 -29.40 -10.10 -38.15
C HIS A 137 -29.06 -8.61 -38.25
N LEU A 138 -27.86 -8.28 -38.77
CA LEU A 138 -27.45 -6.93 -39.11
C LEU A 138 -27.04 -6.90 -40.61
N ASP A 139 -27.77 -6.15 -41.44
CA ASP A 139 -27.41 -5.90 -42.81
C ASP A 139 -26.35 -4.79 -42.90
N LEU A 140 -25.25 -5.06 -43.54
CA LEU A 140 -24.20 -4.08 -43.82
C LEU A 140 -24.33 -3.62 -45.27
N PRO A 141 -24.60 -2.34 -45.52
CA PRO A 141 -24.85 -1.83 -46.87
C PRO A 141 -23.64 -1.83 -47.83
N GLY A 142 -22.46 -2.25 -47.39
CA GLY A 142 -21.26 -2.32 -48.22
C GLY A 142 -20.70 -0.95 -48.65
N ASP A 143 -21.03 0.09 -47.90
CA ASP A 143 -20.68 1.50 -48.19
C ASP A 143 -19.31 1.91 -47.65
N GLY A 144 -18.45 0.97 -47.27
CA GLY A 144 -17.08 1.19 -46.82
C GLY A 144 -16.44 -0.10 -46.33
N GLU A 145 -15.12 -0.09 -46.20
CA GLU A 145 -14.39 -1.20 -45.57
C GLU A 145 -14.66 -1.19 -44.07
N VAL A 146 -14.92 -2.36 -43.49
CA VAL A 146 -15.03 -2.53 -42.00
C VAL A 146 -13.66 -2.28 -41.39
N LEU A 147 -13.54 -1.26 -40.57
CA LEU A 147 -12.32 -0.94 -39.86
C LEU A 147 -12.24 -1.70 -38.55
N LYS A 148 -13.37 -1.75 -37.80
CA LYS A 148 -13.47 -2.40 -36.51
C LYS A 148 -14.88 -2.94 -36.26
N ALA A 149 -14.97 -4.14 -35.70
CA ALA A 149 -16.22 -4.68 -35.23
C ALA A 149 -16.02 -5.28 -33.82
N THR A 150 -16.83 -4.85 -32.85
CA THR A 150 -16.74 -5.30 -31.47
C THR A 150 -18.11 -5.76 -30.99
N VAL A 151 -18.18 -6.94 -30.39
CA VAL A 151 -19.38 -7.44 -29.71
C VAL A 151 -19.17 -7.47 -28.21
N VAL A 152 -20.20 -7.08 -27.47
CA VAL A 152 -20.27 -7.25 -26.02
C VAL A 152 -21.56 -7.98 -25.65
N ALA A 153 -21.48 -8.96 -24.74
CA ALA A 153 -22.61 -9.74 -24.31
C ALA A 153 -22.51 -10.15 -22.82
N THR A 154 -23.67 -10.30 -22.20
CA THR A 154 -23.80 -10.96 -20.88
C THR A 154 -25.16 -11.63 -20.76
N ALA A 155 -25.26 -12.63 -19.90
CA ALA A 155 -26.52 -13.28 -19.58
C ALA A 155 -26.59 -13.70 -18.10
N ASP A 156 -27.76 -13.82 -17.60
CA ASP A 156 -28.12 -14.37 -16.30
C ASP A 156 -28.76 -15.73 -16.54
N ASP A 157 -28.04 -16.88 -16.36
CA ASP A 157 -26.73 -17.12 -15.68
C ASP A 157 -25.52 -17.28 -16.62
N ASP A 158 -25.59 -18.07 -17.69
CA ASP A 158 -24.49 -18.38 -18.61
C ASP A 158 -24.93 -18.27 -20.07
N PHE A 159 -23.94 -18.11 -20.99
CA PHE A 159 -24.23 -18.01 -22.43
C PHE A 159 -23.04 -18.41 -23.31
N THR A 160 -23.35 -18.75 -24.58
CA THR A 160 -22.37 -18.81 -25.68
C THR A 160 -22.93 -18.02 -26.87
N LEU A 161 -22.15 -17.09 -27.41
CA LEU A 161 -22.49 -16.27 -28.56
C LEU A 161 -21.67 -16.69 -29.77
N TYR A 162 -22.35 -16.86 -30.89
CA TYR A 162 -21.79 -17.17 -32.21
C TYR A 162 -22.02 -15.98 -33.14
N LEU A 163 -21.02 -15.69 -33.97
CA LEU A 163 -21.13 -14.79 -35.08
C LEU A 163 -20.90 -15.57 -36.38
N ASN A 164 -21.90 -15.57 -37.27
CA ASN A 164 -21.88 -16.29 -38.53
C ASN A 164 -21.41 -17.76 -38.38
N GLY A 165 -21.95 -18.47 -37.37
CA GLY A 165 -21.62 -19.89 -37.09
C GLY A 165 -20.36 -20.12 -36.28
N ARG A 166 -19.50 -19.09 -36.07
CA ARG A 166 -18.26 -19.21 -35.28
C ARG A 166 -18.49 -18.72 -33.87
N GLU A 167 -18.01 -19.45 -32.86
CA GLU A 167 -18.04 -19.02 -31.46
C GLU A 167 -17.17 -17.77 -31.28
N ALA A 168 -17.78 -16.67 -30.83
CA ALA A 168 -17.11 -15.39 -30.60
C ALA A 168 -16.90 -15.12 -29.10
N VAL A 169 -17.92 -15.42 -28.27
CA VAL A 169 -17.89 -15.09 -26.82
C VAL A 169 -18.58 -16.18 -26.02
N ARG A 170 -17.99 -16.55 -24.89
CA ARG A 170 -18.60 -17.49 -23.93
C ARG A 170 -18.42 -16.96 -22.50
N ALA A 171 -19.47 -17.06 -21.68
CA ALA A 171 -19.41 -16.93 -20.24
C ALA A 171 -19.94 -18.22 -19.59
N PRO A 172 -19.09 -18.99 -18.88
CA PRO A 172 -19.53 -20.15 -18.12
C PRO A 172 -20.31 -19.72 -16.87
N GLN A 173 -21.06 -20.65 -16.28
CA GLN A 173 -21.74 -20.41 -15.03
C GLN A 173 -20.78 -19.90 -13.95
N GLN A 174 -21.15 -18.74 -13.38
CA GLN A 174 -20.48 -18.13 -12.25
C GLN A 174 -21.51 -17.36 -11.42
N GLN A 175 -21.39 -17.40 -10.10
CA GLN A 175 -22.25 -16.60 -9.23
C GLN A 175 -22.14 -15.12 -9.64
N ASP A 176 -23.28 -14.46 -9.84
CA ASP A 176 -23.34 -13.09 -10.36
C ASP A 176 -22.59 -12.84 -11.69
N GLY A 177 -22.41 -13.87 -12.52
CA GLY A 177 -21.68 -13.81 -13.80
C GLY A 177 -22.25 -12.75 -14.77
N TRP A 178 -23.55 -12.49 -14.69
CA TRP A 178 -24.23 -11.47 -15.48
C TRP A 178 -23.72 -10.04 -15.27
N ARG A 179 -23.07 -9.77 -14.12
CA ARG A 179 -22.44 -8.47 -13.82
C ARG A 179 -21.22 -8.16 -14.69
N SER A 180 -20.69 -9.15 -15.43
CA SER A 180 -19.49 -9.05 -16.25
C SER A 180 -19.82 -9.23 -17.73
N GLY A 181 -19.98 -8.13 -18.46
CA GLY A 181 -20.06 -8.13 -19.91
C GLY A 181 -18.76 -8.65 -20.53
N ARG A 182 -18.89 -9.63 -21.43
CA ARG A 182 -17.78 -10.21 -22.17
C ARG A 182 -17.65 -9.56 -23.54
N THR A 183 -16.44 -9.15 -23.93
CA THR A 183 -16.16 -8.46 -25.18
C THR A 183 -15.30 -9.32 -26.09
N ALA A 184 -15.55 -9.28 -27.40
CA ALA A 184 -14.67 -9.82 -28.43
C ALA A 184 -14.51 -8.85 -29.60
N ASP A 185 -13.30 -8.81 -30.16
CA ASP A 185 -13.05 -8.23 -31.46
C ASP A 185 -13.43 -9.25 -32.53
N VAL A 186 -14.42 -8.91 -33.33
CA VAL A 186 -14.99 -9.76 -34.42
C VAL A 186 -14.79 -9.13 -35.81
N THR A 187 -13.79 -8.24 -35.91
CA THR A 187 -13.47 -7.50 -37.12
C THR A 187 -13.19 -8.43 -38.33
N GLY A 188 -12.45 -9.53 -38.07
CA GLY A 188 -12.13 -10.50 -39.13
C GLY A 188 -13.38 -11.18 -39.68
N GLU A 189 -14.22 -11.71 -38.81
CA GLU A 189 -15.44 -12.43 -39.14
C GLU A 189 -16.46 -11.52 -39.88
N VAL A 190 -16.54 -10.26 -39.47
CA VAL A 190 -17.42 -9.27 -40.12
C VAL A 190 -16.91 -8.84 -41.49
N LYS A 191 -15.59 -8.70 -41.68
CA LYS A 191 -14.98 -8.37 -42.98
C LYS A 191 -15.21 -9.42 -44.07
N GLU A 192 -15.27 -10.70 -43.67
CA GLU A 192 -15.43 -11.83 -44.59
C GLU A 192 -16.90 -12.08 -45.00
N ALA A 193 -17.87 -11.34 -44.43
CA ALA A 193 -19.29 -11.64 -44.57
C ALA A 193 -20.07 -10.54 -45.30
N ALA A 194 -21.11 -10.94 -46.06
CA ALA A 194 -22.05 -10.03 -46.68
C ALA A 194 -23.12 -9.48 -45.73
N GLY A 195 -23.25 -10.07 -44.52
CA GLY A 195 -24.16 -9.68 -43.46
C GLY A 195 -23.73 -10.35 -42.14
N VAL A 196 -24.24 -9.88 -41.02
CA VAL A 196 -23.90 -10.42 -39.69
C VAL A 196 -25.10 -11.08 -39.06
N VAL A 197 -24.93 -12.33 -38.66
CA VAL A 197 -25.87 -13.08 -37.84
C VAL A 197 -25.28 -13.27 -36.47
N LEU A 198 -25.94 -12.79 -35.43
CA LEU A 198 -25.66 -13.15 -34.05
C LEU A 198 -26.62 -14.26 -33.60
N ALA A 199 -26.05 -15.35 -33.11
CA ALA A 199 -26.79 -16.50 -32.55
C ALA A 199 -26.28 -16.74 -31.12
N VAL A 200 -27.18 -16.83 -30.14
CA VAL A 200 -26.82 -16.95 -28.72
C VAL A 200 -27.61 -18.07 -28.06
N SER A 201 -26.95 -19.02 -27.40
CA SER A 201 -27.57 -19.86 -26.39
C SER A 201 -27.34 -19.25 -25.00
N ALA A 202 -28.42 -19.01 -24.27
CA ALA A 202 -28.37 -18.49 -22.90
C ALA A 202 -29.19 -19.37 -21.96
N THR A 203 -28.67 -19.65 -20.77
CA THR A 203 -29.25 -20.60 -19.82
C THR A 203 -29.62 -19.92 -18.53
N ASN A 204 -30.89 -20.05 -18.12
CA ASN A 204 -31.38 -19.71 -16.79
C ASN A 204 -31.39 -20.95 -15.90
N ARG A 205 -30.73 -20.90 -14.75
CA ARG A 205 -30.63 -21.99 -13.78
C ARG A 205 -31.58 -21.75 -12.62
N ALA A 206 -31.88 -22.79 -11.86
CA ALA A 206 -32.78 -22.66 -10.73
C ALA A 206 -32.22 -21.75 -9.62
N GLY A 207 -32.94 -20.69 -9.25
CA GLY A 207 -32.67 -19.83 -8.10
C GLY A 207 -33.47 -20.20 -6.85
N ALA A 208 -33.14 -19.57 -5.70
CA ALA A 208 -33.72 -19.95 -4.41
C ALA A 208 -35.12 -19.37 -4.15
N SER A 209 -35.41 -18.12 -4.57
CA SER A 209 -36.71 -17.46 -4.29
C SER A 209 -37.19 -16.53 -5.41
N VAL A 210 -36.30 -15.85 -6.06
CA VAL A 210 -36.54 -15.00 -7.24
C VAL A 210 -35.57 -15.48 -8.30
N ASN A 211 -36.04 -15.70 -9.52
CA ASN A 211 -35.21 -16.30 -10.60
C ASN A 211 -35.37 -15.51 -11.89
N PRO A 212 -34.86 -14.27 -11.95
CA PRO A 212 -34.83 -13.53 -13.20
C PRO A 212 -33.92 -14.20 -14.20
N ALA A 213 -34.13 -13.95 -15.49
CA ALA A 213 -33.24 -14.33 -16.55
C ALA A 213 -33.20 -13.26 -17.62
N GLY A 214 -32.05 -13.08 -18.22
CA GLY A 214 -31.89 -12.08 -19.27
C GLY A 214 -30.65 -12.31 -20.09
N LEU A 215 -30.74 -11.93 -21.36
CA LEU A 215 -29.63 -11.81 -22.30
C LEU A 215 -29.48 -10.36 -22.70
N LEU A 216 -28.26 -9.83 -22.68
CA LEU A 216 -27.93 -8.48 -23.10
C LEU A 216 -26.78 -8.53 -24.11
N VAL A 217 -26.95 -7.93 -25.28
CA VAL A 217 -25.97 -7.97 -26.38
C VAL A 217 -25.90 -6.61 -27.08
N ARG A 218 -24.70 -6.18 -27.45
CA ARG A 218 -24.47 -5.08 -28.40
C ARG A 218 -23.32 -5.43 -29.33
N LEU A 219 -23.52 -5.33 -30.62
CA LEU A 219 -22.48 -5.35 -31.64
C LEU A 219 -22.37 -3.96 -32.24
N ARG A 220 -21.15 -3.48 -32.46
CA ARG A 220 -20.83 -2.23 -33.11
C ARG A 220 -19.83 -2.50 -34.23
N VAL A 221 -20.13 -1.97 -35.44
CA VAL A 221 -19.30 -2.08 -36.64
C VAL A 221 -18.97 -0.68 -37.12
N GLU A 222 -17.70 -0.36 -37.26
CA GLU A 222 -17.17 0.93 -37.75
C GLU A 222 -16.57 0.76 -39.12
N THR A 223 -16.91 1.67 -40.06
CA THR A 223 -16.45 1.58 -41.44
C THR A 223 -15.52 2.74 -41.81
N SER A 224 -14.79 2.57 -42.93
CA SER A 224 -13.85 3.57 -43.45
C SER A 224 -14.53 4.88 -43.90
N THR A 225 -15.85 4.87 -44.04
CA THR A 225 -16.65 6.08 -44.35
C THR A 225 -16.99 6.88 -43.08
N GLY A 226 -16.58 6.41 -41.90
CA GLY A 226 -16.91 7.02 -40.61
C GLY A 226 -18.32 6.69 -40.11
N ARG A 227 -19.03 5.77 -40.75
CA ARG A 227 -20.33 5.28 -40.30
C ARG A 227 -20.18 4.16 -39.31
N THR A 228 -21.14 4.11 -38.36
CA THR A 228 -21.26 3.07 -37.35
C THR A 228 -22.60 2.36 -37.51
N TYR A 229 -22.55 1.02 -37.54
CA TYR A 229 -23.71 0.15 -37.53
C TYR A 229 -23.79 -0.60 -36.21
N GLU A 230 -25.01 -0.75 -35.70
CA GLU A 230 -25.19 -1.40 -34.37
C GLU A 230 -26.30 -2.45 -34.45
N LEU A 231 -26.10 -3.57 -33.72
CA LEU A 231 -27.11 -4.54 -33.42
C LEU A 231 -27.24 -4.63 -31.89
N LEU A 232 -28.43 -4.31 -31.39
CA LEU A 232 -28.73 -4.27 -29.96
C LEU A 232 -29.68 -5.41 -29.61
N SER A 233 -29.59 -5.93 -28.40
CA SER A 233 -30.64 -6.82 -27.88
C SER A 233 -31.90 -6.02 -27.62
N ASP A 234 -32.99 -6.42 -28.26
CA ASP A 234 -34.33 -5.84 -28.17
C ASP A 234 -35.41 -6.88 -28.54
N ALA A 235 -36.67 -6.45 -28.59
CA ALA A 235 -37.80 -7.29 -28.97
C ALA A 235 -37.79 -7.77 -30.43
N GLY A 236 -36.90 -7.24 -31.27
CA GLY A 236 -36.73 -7.66 -32.67
C GLY A 236 -35.97 -9.01 -32.79
N TRP A 237 -35.29 -9.44 -31.75
CA TRP A 237 -34.63 -10.73 -31.74
C TRP A 237 -35.63 -11.90 -31.81
N ARG A 238 -35.21 -13.02 -32.39
CA ARG A 238 -35.96 -14.25 -32.43
C ARG A 238 -35.47 -15.18 -31.32
N VAL A 239 -36.40 -15.97 -30.72
CA VAL A 239 -36.08 -16.90 -29.63
C VAL A 239 -36.87 -18.19 -29.74
N THR A 240 -36.24 -19.29 -29.37
CA THR A 240 -36.89 -20.60 -29.20
C THR A 240 -36.43 -21.26 -27.89
N ASP A 241 -37.22 -22.24 -27.41
CA ASP A 241 -36.89 -23.09 -26.26
C ASP A 241 -36.38 -24.46 -26.66
N THR A 242 -36.21 -24.70 -27.96
CA THR A 242 -35.79 -26.01 -28.52
C THR A 242 -34.61 -25.81 -29.44
N GLU A 243 -33.52 -26.54 -29.14
CA GLU A 243 -32.35 -26.53 -29.99
C GLU A 243 -32.63 -27.17 -31.35
N GLN A 244 -32.16 -26.52 -32.41
CA GLN A 244 -32.32 -27.01 -33.78
C GLN A 244 -30.96 -27.12 -34.45
N GLN A 245 -30.75 -28.14 -35.28
CA GLN A 245 -29.46 -28.36 -35.93
C GLN A 245 -29.11 -27.19 -36.87
N GLY A 246 -27.89 -26.66 -36.76
CA GLY A 246 -27.40 -25.56 -37.61
C GLY A 246 -27.97 -24.18 -37.27
N TRP A 247 -28.58 -24.06 -36.10
CA TRP A 247 -29.20 -22.80 -35.65
C TRP A 247 -28.19 -21.60 -35.56
N GLN A 248 -26.90 -21.88 -35.50
CA GLN A 248 -25.82 -20.86 -35.46
C GLN A 248 -25.50 -20.32 -36.85
N GLU A 249 -25.82 -21.10 -37.92
CA GLU A 249 -25.37 -20.77 -39.29
C GLU A 249 -26.16 -19.62 -39.90
N PRO A 250 -25.55 -18.79 -40.78
CA PRO A 250 -26.23 -17.67 -41.44
C PRO A 250 -27.46 -18.04 -42.27
N GLU A 251 -27.43 -19.18 -42.93
CA GLU A 251 -28.50 -19.67 -43.82
C GLU A 251 -29.67 -20.29 -43.09
N PHE A 252 -29.60 -20.43 -41.73
CA PHE A 252 -30.67 -21.03 -40.94
C PHE A 252 -31.94 -20.17 -40.99
N ASP A 253 -33.09 -20.78 -41.29
CA ASP A 253 -34.40 -20.10 -41.30
C ASP A 253 -35.00 -20.04 -39.90
N ASP A 254 -34.97 -18.88 -39.29
CA ASP A 254 -35.55 -18.61 -37.95
C ASP A 254 -36.94 -17.97 -38.00
N SER A 255 -37.58 -17.93 -39.13
CA SER A 255 -38.91 -17.31 -39.34
C SER A 255 -40.00 -17.94 -38.45
N ALA A 256 -39.86 -19.20 -38.09
CA ALA A 256 -40.76 -19.94 -37.17
C ALA A 256 -40.53 -19.62 -35.67
N TRP A 257 -39.43 -18.93 -35.34
CA TRP A 257 -39.14 -18.61 -33.94
C TRP A 257 -39.99 -17.44 -33.45
N HIS A 258 -40.23 -17.38 -32.13
CA HIS A 258 -41.02 -16.31 -31.54
C HIS A 258 -40.17 -15.01 -31.37
N PRO A 259 -40.81 -13.86 -31.36
CA PRO A 259 -40.13 -12.64 -30.94
C PRO A 259 -39.67 -12.74 -29.48
N ALA A 260 -38.49 -12.21 -29.17
CA ALA A 260 -38.02 -12.08 -27.81
C ALA A 260 -38.85 -11.02 -27.02
N VAL A 261 -38.89 -11.18 -25.71
CA VAL A 261 -39.54 -10.22 -24.81
C VAL A 261 -38.47 -9.32 -24.20
N ALA A 262 -38.59 -8.01 -24.45
CA ALA A 262 -37.77 -7.02 -23.77
C ALA A 262 -38.28 -6.85 -22.32
N LEU A 263 -37.46 -7.20 -21.34
CA LEU A 263 -37.81 -7.22 -19.93
C LEU A 263 -37.50 -5.87 -19.28
N ALA A 264 -36.32 -5.32 -19.49
CA ALA A 264 -35.92 -4.02 -18.95
C ALA A 264 -34.79 -3.40 -19.82
N PRO A 265 -34.77 -2.07 -20.00
CA PRO A 265 -33.60 -1.40 -20.57
C PRO A 265 -32.33 -1.65 -19.75
N TYR A 266 -31.14 -1.59 -20.40
CA TYR A 266 -29.89 -1.57 -19.68
C TYR A 266 -29.85 -0.49 -18.58
N GLY A 267 -29.37 -0.83 -17.40
CA GLY A 267 -29.37 0.06 -16.24
C GLY A 267 -30.65 0.02 -15.40
N GLN A 268 -31.63 -0.81 -15.76
CA GLN A 268 -32.91 -0.95 -15.04
C GLN A 268 -33.22 -2.42 -14.70
N GLY A 269 -34.30 -2.64 -13.99
CA GLY A 269 -34.74 -3.96 -13.53
C GLY A 269 -33.86 -4.51 -12.39
N PRO A 270 -33.90 -5.83 -12.12
CA PRO A 270 -33.15 -6.44 -11.03
C PRO A 270 -31.64 -6.38 -11.22
N TRP A 271 -31.19 -6.19 -12.46
CA TRP A 271 -29.77 -6.07 -12.83
C TRP A 271 -29.21 -4.64 -12.63
N GLY A 272 -30.05 -3.60 -12.67
CA GLY A 272 -29.67 -2.21 -12.46
C GLY A 272 -28.46 -1.76 -13.28
N THR A 273 -27.61 -0.93 -12.69
CA THR A 273 -26.34 -0.47 -13.27
C THR A 273 -25.16 -1.42 -12.95
N GLY A 274 -25.43 -2.61 -12.40
CA GLY A 274 -24.41 -3.51 -11.91
C GLY A 274 -23.63 -4.28 -12.99
N VAL A 275 -23.93 -4.10 -14.28
CA VAL A 275 -23.17 -4.75 -15.37
C VAL A 275 -21.98 -3.89 -15.78
N SER A 276 -20.78 -4.40 -15.57
CA SER A 276 -19.54 -3.79 -16.06
C SER A 276 -19.04 -4.55 -17.29
N VAL A 277 -18.59 -3.84 -18.31
CA VAL A 277 -17.87 -4.44 -19.44
C VAL A 277 -16.38 -4.42 -19.10
N ALA A 278 -15.73 -5.57 -19.15
CA ALA A 278 -14.29 -5.63 -18.99
C ALA A 278 -13.63 -4.86 -20.14
N VAL A 279 -12.83 -3.85 -19.81
CA VAL A 279 -11.99 -3.16 -20.79
C VAL A 279 -11.00 -4.17 -21.35
N GLN A 280 -10.93 -4.31 -22.66
CA GLN A 280 -9.92 -5.16 -23.30
C GLN A 280 -8.56 -4.53 -23.04
N GLU A 281 -7.69 -5.25 -22.32
CA GLU A 281 -6.37 -4.77 -21.97
C GLU A 281 -5.53 -4.54 -23.25
N GLN A 282 -5.10 -3.30 -23.45
CA GLN A 282 -4.19 -2.95 -24.53
C GLN A 282 -2.74 -3.18 -24.10
N PRO A 283 -1.83 -3.55 -25.02
CA PRO A 283 -0.41 -3.59 -24.72
C PRO A 283 0.10 -2.27 -24.16
N ALA A 284 1.07 -2.36 -23.25
CA ALA A 284 1.69 -1.19 -22.63
C ALA A 284 2.29 -0.28 -23.73
N PRO A 285 1.92 1.01 -23.76
CA PRO A 285 2.38 1.89 -24.82
C PRO A 285 3.84 2.29 -24.64
N LEU A 286 4.54 2.42 -25.76
CA LEU A 286 5.85 3.04 -25.87
C LEU A 286 5.69 4.42 -26.49
N LEU A 287 6.17 5.47 -25.82
CA LEU A 287 6.19 6.84 -26.26
C LEU A 287 7.62 7.32 -26.49
N ARG A 288 7.90 8.03 -27.57
CA ARG A 288 9.23 8.58 -27.83
C ARG A 288 9.20 9.97 -28.47
N ARG A 289 10.29 10.69 -28.23
CA ARG A 289 10.57 11.96 -28.89
C ARG A 289 12.07 12.11 -29.12
N GLU A 290 12.46 12.50 -30.33
CA GLU A 290 13.82 12.92 -30.64
C GLU A 290 13.92 14.45 -30.58
N PHE A 291 15.05 14.96 -30.11
CA PHE A 291 15.24 16.40 -29.90
C PHE A 291 16.72 16.81 -29.99
N GLU A 292 16.97 18.07 -30.27
CA GLU A 292 18.32 18.64 -30.38
C GLU A 292 18.69 19.44 -29.14
N VAL A 293 19.93 19.23 -28.65
CA VAL A 293 20.56 20.05 -27.62
C VAL A 293 21.66 20.91 -28.25
N PRO A 294 21.46 22.21 -28.43
CA PRO A 294 22.35 23.04 -29.26
C PRO A 294 23.72 23.30 -28.61
N GLY A 295 23.84 23.20 -27.31
CA GLY A 295 25.04 23.59 -26.55
C GLY A 295 25.42 22.62 -25.42
N ARG A 296 26.39 23.04 -24.58
CA ARG A 296 26.72 22.31 -23.35
C ARG A 296 25.56 22.40 -22.38
N VAL A 297 25.35 21.32 -21.64
CA VAL A 297 24.38 21.23 -20.53
C VAL A 297 25.12 21.55 -19.23
N SER A 298 24.63 22.50 -18.46
CA SER A 298 25.11 22.77 -17.11
C SER A 298 24.30 22.00 -16.07
N ARG A 299 22.99 21.89 -16.33
CA ARG A 299 22.05 21.15 -15.47
C ARG A 299 20.83 20.74 -16.29
N ALA A 300 20.31 19.52 -16.03
CA ALA A 300 19.02 19.12 -16.60
C ALA A 300 18.16 18.39 -15.57
N ARG A 301 16.85 18.66 -15.63
CA ARG A 301 15.83 18.04 -14.79
C ARG A 301 14.70 17.50 -15.64
N LEU A 302 14.37 16.23 -15.44
CA LEU A 302 13.16 15.62 -15.98
C LEU A 302 12.11 15.59 -14.86
N TYR A 303 11.01 16.30 -15.07
CA TYR A 303 9.78 16.24 -14.29
C TYR A 303 8.85 15.31 -15.03
N VAL A 304 8.36 14.25 -14.38
CA VAL A 304 7.60 13.21 -15.08
C VAL A 304 6.56 12.56 -14.19
N SER A 305 5.40 12.29 -14.76
CA SER A 305 4.36 11.47 -14.15
C SER A 305 3.77 10.53 -15.18
N GLY A 306 3.68 9.26 -14.84
CA GLY A 306 2.86 8.26 -15.55
C GLY A 306 1.61 7.96 -14.72
N LEU A 307 0.49 7.81 -15.39
CA LEU A 307 -0.72 7.26 -14.79
C LEU A 307 -0.90 5.80 -15.23
N ALA A 308 -0.57 4.75 -14.41
CA ALA A 308 -0.01 4.88 -13.06
C ALA A 308 1.52 4.88 -13.04
N TYR A 309 2.18 4.04 -13.81
CA TYR A 309 3.64 3.82 -13.74
C TYR A 309 4.32 4.17 -15.06
N TYR A 310 5.59 4.55 -14.97
CA TYR A 310 6.43 4.77 -16.14
C TYR A 310 7.82 4.18 -15.97
N GLU A 311 8.47 3.81 -17.05
CA GLU A 311 9.91 3.65 -17.19
C GLU A 311 10.43 4.56 -18.28
N ALA A 312 11.35 5.46 -17.93
CA ALA A 312 11.93 6.42 -18.89
C ALA A 312 13.39 6.08 -19.20
N ARG A 313 13.79 6.32 -20.45
CA ARG A 313 15.18 6.22 -20.92
C ARG A 313 15.55 7.45 -21.75
N ILE A 314 16.78 7.92 -21.61
CA ILE A 314 17.36 8.96 -22.47
C ILE A 314 18.62 8.38 -23.10
N ASN A 315 18.69 8.43 -24.44
CA ASN A 315 19.84 7.91 -25.22
C ASN A 315 20.17 6.44 -24.88
N GLY A 316 19.14 5.59 -24.71
CA GLY A 316 19.27 4.18 -24.33
C GLY A 316 19.51 3.92 -22.84
N ARG A 317 19.82 4.94 -22.02
CA ARG A 317 20.13 4.80 -20.60
C ARG A 317 18.89 5.07 -19.74
N ARG A 318 18.64 4.22 -18.75
CA ARG A 318 17.52 4.36 -17.79
C ARG A 318 17.63 5.67 -17.00
N VAL A 319 16.51 6.33 -16.81
CA VAL A 319 16.34 7.50 -15.93
C VAL A 319 15.99 7.02 -14.54
N GLY A 320 16.76 7.44 -13.53
CA GLY A 320 16.54 7.09 -12.13
C GLY A 320 16.78 5.60 -11.82
N ARG A 321 16.45 5.22 -10.60
CA ARG A 321 16.51 3.82 -10.11
C ARG A 321 15.16 3.28 -9.67
N GLN A 322 14.19 4.19 -9.55
CA GLN A 322 12.83 3.89 -9.11
C GLN A 322 12.16 2.91 -10.07
N VAL A 323 11.33 2.05 -9.50
CA VAL A 323 10.43 1.12 -10.18
C VAL A 323 9.01 1.35 -9.65
N LEU A 324 7.99 0.99 -10.41
CA LEU A 324 6.59 1.19 -10.00
C LEU A 324 6.34 2.64 -9.52
N ASP A 325 6.84 3.61 -10.27
CA ASP A 325 6.88 5.04 -9.95
C ASP A 325 5.97 5.84 -10.92
N PRO A 326 5.30 6.89 -10.46
CA PRO A 326 5.23 7.44 -9.11
C PRO A 326 4.36 6.62 -8.14
N GLY A 327 4.41 6.97 -6.86
CA GLY A 327 3.63 6.32 -5.81
C GLY A 327 2.12 6.46 -6.00
N PHE A 328 1.38 5.46 -5.54
CA PHE A 328 -0.08 5.39 -5.64
C PHE A 328 -0.76 6.44 -4.73
N THR A 329 -1.81 7.10 -5.25
CA THR A 329 -2.68 8.08 -4.59
C THR A 329 -4.12 7.91 -5.08
N ASP A 330 -5.06 8.63 -4.49
CA ASP A 330 -6.34 8.90 -5.14
C ASP A 330 -6.10 9.88 -6.31
N TYR A 331 -6.24 9.38 -7.55
CA TYR A 331 -5.92 10.16 -8.74
C TYR A 331 -6.96 11.25 -9.07
N ASP A 332 -8.11 11.25 -8.40
CA ASP A 332 -9.09 12.33 -8.50
C ASP A 332 -8.75 13.51 -7.57
N GLU A 333 -7.85 13.32 -6.58
CA GLU A 333 -7.40 14.35 -5.63
C GLU A 333 -5.93 14.75 -5.83
N THR A 334 -5.04 13.78 -5.86
CA THR A 334 -3.59 14.00 -5.96
C THR A 334 -2.96 13.11 -7.02
N VAL A 335 -2.16 13.70 -7.89
CA VAL A 335 -1.30 13.00 -8.86
C VAL A 335 0.16 13.31 -8.54
N LEU A 336 0.94 12.28 -8.23
CA LEU A 336 2.35 12.47 -7.93
C LEU A 336 3.18 12.54 -9.21
N TYR A 337 4.22 13.38 -9.20
CA TYR A 337 5.29 13.36 -10.20
C TYR A 337 6.65 13.28 -9.54
N THR A 338 7.63 12.76 -10.27
CA THR A 338 9.01 12.64 -9.82
C THR A 338 9.92 13.59 -10.57
N VAL A 339 11.07 13.88 -9.96
CA VAL A 339 12.08 14.77 -10.54
C VAL A 339 13.42 14.08 -10.57
N HIS A 340 13.98 13.89 -11.77
CA HIS A 340 15.26 13.24 -11.97
C HIS A 340 16.34 14.23 -12.44
N ASP A 341 17.54 14.09 -11.89
CA ASP A 341 18.73 14.71 -12.46
C ASP A 341 19.20 13.88 -13.67
N VAL A 342 19.02 14.44 -14.86
CA VAL A 342 19.36 13.78 -16.13
C VAL A 342 20.53 14.47 -16.84
N THR A 343 21.28 15.31 -16.13
CA THR A 343 22.37 16.12 -16.70
C THR A 343 23.37 15.24 -17.46
N GLU A 344 23.79 14.10 -16.87
CA GLU A 344 24.78 13.19 -17.44
C GLU A 344 24.21 12.23 -18.52
N LEU A 345 22.90 12.26 -18.74
CA LEU A 345 22.26 11.46 -19.81
C LEU A 345 22.19 12.20 -21.13
N LEU A 346 22.29 13.54 -21.11
CA LEU A 346 22.20 14.40 -22.28
C LEU A 346 23.58 14.63 -22.92
N ARG A 347 23.56 14.81 -24.23
CA ARG A 347 24.74 15.17 -25.04
C ARG A 347 24.40 16.33 -25.98
N ARG A 348 25.41 17.04 -26.44
CA ARG A 348 25.24 18.04 -27.51
C ARG A 348 24.83 17.34 -28.79
N GLY A 349 23.90 17.94 -29.55
CA GLY A 349 23.33 17.39 -30.78
C GLY A 349 22.09 16.55 -30.50
N ALA A 350 21.87 15.53 -31.34
CA ALA A 350 20.68 14.69 -31.28
C ALA A 350 20.60 13.84 -30.02
N ASN A 351 19.45 13.85 -29.37
CA ASN A 351 19.08 13.06 -28.21
C ASN A 351 17.71 12.46 -28.43
N ALA A 352 17.40 11.37 -27.73
CA ALA A 352 16.07 10.78 -27.72
C ALA A 352 15.65 10.44 -26.30
N ILE A 353 14.38 10.69 -25.99
CA ILE A 353 13.70 10.21 -24.79
C ILE A 353 12.65 9.19 -25.19
N GLY A 354 12.57 8.08 -24.46
CA GLY A 354 11.53 7.08 -24.62
C GLY A 354 10.96 6.69 -23.28
N VAL A 355 9.67 6.45 -23.20
CA VAL A 355 8.91 6.11 -22.01
C VAL A 355 7.95 4.96 -22.31
N SER A 356 7.96 3.93 -21.48
CA SER A 356 6.93 2.89 -21.43
C SER A 356 6.01 3.13 -20.22
N LEU A 357 4.72 2.81 -20.33
CA LEU A 357 3.72 3.05 -19.31
C LEU A 357 3.11 1.74 -18.81
N GLY A 358 2.84 1.69 -17.49
CA GLY A 358 2.14 0.59 -16.83
C GLY A 358 0.84 1.03 -16.18
N ARG A 359 -0.08 0.07 -16.00
CA ARG A 359 -1.46 0.33 -15.57
C ARG A 359 -1.60 0.63 -14.08
N GLY A 360 -0.87 -0.09 -13.22
CA GLY A 360 -0.96 0.06 -11.77
C GLY A 360 -2.40 0.05 -11.25
N PHE A 361 -2.71 0.91 -10.27
CA PHE A 361 -4.06 1.14 -9.76
C PHE A 361 -4.88 2.14 -10.60
N PHE A 362 -4.26 2.81 -11.58
CA PHE A 362 -4.98 3.75 -12.45
C PHE A 362 -5.81 3.05 -13.52
N GLY A 363 -5.23 2.07 -14.19
CA GLY A 363 -5.84 1.40 -15.34
C GLY A 363 -5.91 -0.13 -15.19
N MET A 364 -6.01 -0.65 -13.96
CA MET A 364 -6.10 -2.08 -13.71
C MET A 364 -7.32 -2.70 -14.37
N THR A 365 -7.12 -3.82 -15.08
CA THR A 365 -8.19 -4.56 -15.75
C THR A 365 -8.58 -5.85 -15.03
N THR A 366 -7.71 -6.36 -14.15
CA THR A 366 -7.93 -7.62 -13.40
C THR A 366 -9.06 -7.47 -12.38
N PRO A 367 -10.17 -8.24 -12.49
CA PRO A 367 -11.23 -8.23 -11.51
C PRO A 367 -10.72 -8.60 -10.11
N ASN A 368 -11.24 -7.92 -9.09
CA ASN A 368 -10.88 -8.16 -7.70
C ASN A 368 -11.99 -7.64 -6.78
N VAL A 369 -12.02 -8.12 -5.52
CA VAL A 369 -13.09 -7.80 -4.56
C VAL A 369 -13.08 -6.34 -4.10
N TRP A 370 -11.98 -5.64 -4.22
CA TRP A 370 -11.84 -4.22 -3.86
C TRP A 370 -12.19 -3.26 -4.99
N ASN A 371 -12.66 -3.75 -6.13
CA ASN A 371 -13.06 -2.99 -7.30
C ASN A 371 -11.97 -2.13 -7.96
N TRP A 372 -10.68 -2.44 -7.76
CA TRP A 372 -9.57 -1.71 -8.40
C TRP A 372 -9.57 -1.77 -9.94
N HIS A 373 -10.40 -2.60 -10.54
CA HIS A 373 -10.62 -2.67 -11.99
C HIS A 373 -11.67 -1.67 -12.48
N ARG A 374 -12.25 -0.85 -11.59
CA ARG A 374 -13.29 0.14 -11.91
C ARG A 374 -13.36 1.33 -10.91
N PRO A 375 -12.24 1.91 -10.47
CA PRO A 375 -12.28 3.12 -9.65
C PRO A 375 -12.81 4.30 -10.48
N PRO A 376 -13.24 5.42 -9.86
CA PRO A 376 -13.79 6.58 -10.59
C PRO A 376 -12.85 7.17 -11.64
N TRP A 377 -11.54 7.07 -11.45
CA TRP A 377 -10.50 7.57 -12.36
C TRP A 377 -10.07 6.59 -13.45
N HIS A 378 -10.64 5.37 -13.50
CA HIS A 378 -10.16 4.29 -14.38
C HIS A 378 -10.03 4.72 -15.84
N SER A 379 -8.84 4.55 -16.41
CA SER A 379 -8.55 4.88 -17.82
C SER A 379 -7.29 4.18 -18.31
N GLU A 380 -6.98 4.35 -19.60
CA GLU A 380 -5.70 3.93 -20.18
C GLU A 380 -4.54 4.79 -19.64
N PRO A 381 -3.33 4.22 -19.52
CA PRO A 381 -2.15 4.93 -19.03
C PRO A 381 -1.83 6.20 -19.83
N ARG A 382 -1.40 7.26 -19.12
CA ARG A 382 -1.06 8.57 -19.68
C ARG A 382 0.29 9.05 -19.16
N LEU A 383 0.95 9.89 -19.94
CA LEU A 383 2.23 10.51 -19.60
C LEU A 383 2.09 12.03 -19.60
N ILE A 384 2.67 12.67 -18.60
CA ILE A 384 3.06 14.07 -18.66
C ILE A 384 4.53 14.20 -18.29
N ALA A 385 5.30 14.93 -19.09
CA ALA A 385 6.72 15.15 -18.81
C ALA A 385 7.18 16.54 -19.26
N ARG A 386 8.17 17.08 -18.52
CA ARG A 386 8.90 18.28 -18.86
C ARG A 386 10.38 18.07 -18.59
N LEU A 387 11.20 18.10 -19.63
CA LEU A 387 12.65 18.09 -19.54
C LEU A 387 13.16 19.55 -19.64
N GLU A 388 13.71 20.07 -18.56
CA GLU A 388 14.39 21.36 -18.54
C GLU A 388 15.90 21.20 -18.65
N ILE A 389 16.51 21.99 -19.52
CA ILE A 389 17.95 22.00 -19.78
C ILE A 389 18.45 23.42 -19.55
N GLU A 390 19.37 23.59 -18.61
CA GLU A 390 20.06 24.85 -18.32
C GLU A 390 21.44 24.84 -18.96
N HIS A 391 21.74 25.88 -19.72
CA HIS A 391 23.02 26.06 -20.38
C HIS A 391 24.02 26.89 -19.54
N PRO A 392 25.34 26.86 -19.84
CA PRO A 392 26.34 27.61 -19.08
C PRO A 392 26.17 29.13 -19.06
N ASP A 393 25.49 29.71 -20.05
CA ASP A 393 25.13 31.13 -20.13
C ASP A 393 23.89 31.49 -19.30
N GLY A 394 23.27 30.50 -18.63
CA GLY A 394 22.05 30.66 -17.83
C GLY A 394 20.76 30.60 -18.65
N SER A 395 20.82 30.45 -19.97
CA SER A 395 19.64 30.22 -20.80
C SER A 395 19.04 28.84 -20.51
N ARG A 396 17.71 28.69 -20.75
CA ARG A 396 16.98 27.44 -20.54
C ARG A 396 16.22 27.06 -21.79
N THR A 397 16.24 25.77 -22.11
CA THR A 397 15.39 25.14 -23.10
C THR A 397 14.54 24.06 -22.42
N ALA A 398 13.37 23.78 -22.98
CA ALA A 398 12.50 22.75 -22.44
C ALA A 398 11.95 21.88 -23.58
N LEU A 399 11.86 20.58 -23.32
CA LEU A 399 11.08 19.63 -24.07
C LEU A 399 9.89 19.23 -23.21
N VAL A 400 8.69 19.24 -23.78
CA VAL A 400 7.45 18.88 -23.09
C VAL A 400 6.72 17.75 -23.81
N THR A 401 5.80 17.09 -23.12
CA THR A 401 4.85 16.19 -23.78
C THR A 401 3.78 16.99 -24.52
N ASP A 402 3.60 16.66 -25.79
CA ASP A 402 2.68 17.28 -26.75
C ASP A 402 2.30 16.28 -27.84
N ASP A 403 1.56 16.72 -28.86
CA ASP A 403 1.14 15.93 -30.02
C ASP A 403 2.25 15.65 -31.06
N GLU A 404 3.49 16.13 -30.83
CA GLU A 404 4.64 15.75 -31.64
C GLU A 404 5.35 14.48 -31.17
N TRP A 405 4.95 13.92 -30.05
CA TRP A 405 5.46 12.62 -29.58
C TRP A 405 4.92 11.48 -30.45
N ARG A 406 5.73 10.43 -30.58
CA ARG A 406 5.35 9.20 -31.28
C ARG A 406 4.97 8.13 -30.29
N ILE A 407 3.98 7.29 -30.63
CA ILE A 407 3.44 6.22 -29.80
C ILE A 407 3.21 4.94 -30.59
N THR A 408 3.50 3.80 -29.95
CA THR A 408 3.18 2.46 -30.49
C THR A 408 2.87 1.50 -29.35
N GLU A 409 2.34 0.33 -29.68
CA GLU A 409 2.19 -0.77 -28.73
C GLU A 409 3.55 -1.39 -28.41
N GLY A 410 3.79 -1.67 -27.12
CA GLY A 410 5.03 -2.28 -26.65
C GLY A 410 5.00 -3.82 -26.61
N PRO A 411 6.11 -4.43 -26.20
CA PRO A 411 6.23 -5.87 -26.02
C PRO A 411 5.50 -6.40 -24.76
N THR A 412 5.17 -5.55 -23.78
CA THR A 412 4.36 -5.92 -22.61
C THR A 412 2.89 -5.97 -23.03
N LEU A 413 2.38 -7.17 -23.30
CA LEU A 413 1.04 -7.41 -23.82
C LEU A 413 -0.03 -7.17 -22.76
N SER A 414 0.27 -7.48 -21.52
CA SER A 414 -0.59 -7.23 -20.37
C SER A 414 0.25 -6.96 -19.11
N ASN A 415 -0.28 -6.14 -18.20
CA ASN A 415 0.37 -5.88 -16.90
C ASN A 415 -0.65 -5.55 -15.83
N SER A 416 -0.54 -6.22 -14.69
CA SER A 416 -1.43 -6.03 -13.55
C SER A 416 -0.68 -6.34 -12.26
N LEU A 417 -0.94 -5.55 -11.21
CA LEU A 417 -0.38 -5.80 -9.87
C LEU A 417 -0.79 -7.16 -9.30
N TYR A 418 -1.94 -7.71 -9.72
CA TYR A 418 -2.44 -9.00 -9.26
C TYR A 418 -2.12 -10.13 -10.23
N ALA A 419 -2.45 -9.97 -11.50
CA ALA A 419 -2.28 -11.02 -12.50
C ALA A 419 -0.82 -11.27 -12.90
N GLY A 420 0.04 -10.22 -12.79
CA GLY A 420 1.41 -10.21 -13.30
C GLY A 420 1.50 -9.67 -14.73
N GLU A 421 2.57 -9.98 -15.43
CA GLU A 421 2.85 -9.47 -16.79
C GLU A 421 2.94 -10.59 -17.82
N THR A 422 2.56 -10.27 -19.06
CA THR A 422 2.90 -11.05 -20.27
C THR A 422 3.78 -10.19 -21.15
N TYR A 423 4.96 -10.69 -21.49
CA TYR A 423 5.93 -10.00 -22.33
C TYR A 423 6.32 -10.85 -23.53
N ASP A 424 6.18 -10.29 -24.74
CA ASP A 424 6.59 -10.93 -25.98
C ASP A 424 7.85 -10.26 -26.56
N ALA A 425 9.00 -10.88 -26.33
CA ALA A 425 10.29 -10.34 -26.76
C ALA A 425 10.45 -10.23 -28.29
N ARG A 426 9.61 -10.92 -29.07
CA ARG A 426 9.59 -10.81 -30.54
C ARG A 426 9.09 -9.43 -31.01
N ARG A 427 8.31 -8.74 -30.15
CA ARG A 427 7.74 -7.41 -30.41
C ARG A 427 8.65 -6.26 -29.97
N GLU A 428 9.86 -6.54 -29.48
CA GLU A 428 10.80 -5.48 -29.12
C GLU A 428 11.22 -4.67 -30.36
N PRO A 429 11.01 -3.34 -30.39
CA PRO A 429 11.34 -2.54 -31.56
C PRO A 429 12.84 -2.22 -31.71
N GLY A 430 13.74 -2.87 -30.92
CA GLY A 430 15.15 -2.61 -30.93
C GLY A 430 15.56 -1.36 -30.15
N PRO A 431 16.53 -0.53 -30.61
CA PRO A 431 17.08 0.60 -29.84
C PRO A 431 16.20 1.86 -29.93
N TRP A 432 14.89 1.73 -29.73
CA TRP A 432 13.90 2.77 -29.92
C TRP A 432 14.08 4.03 -29.04
N THR A 433 14.84 3.94 -27.98
CA THR A 433 15.17 5.07 -27.08
C THR A 433 16.49 5.77 -27.45
N SER A 434 17.08 5.43 -28.60
CA SER A 434 18.29 6.05 -29.16
C SER A 434 17.97 7.03 -30.26
N PRO A 435 18.79 8.08 -30.48
CA PRO A 435 18.65 8.96 -31.61
C PRO A 435 18.88 8.25 -32.95
N GLY A 436 18.15 8.67 -34.00
CA GLY A 436 18.21 8.10 -35.35
C GLY A 436 17.44 6.79 -35.51
N PHE A 437 16.63 6.40 -34.54
CA PHE A 437 15.69 5.28 -34.69
C PHE A 437 14.55 5.69 -35.63
N ASP A 438 14.22 4.83 -36.60
CA ASP A 438 13.12 5.07 -37.51
C ASP A 438 11.76 4.77 -36.84
N ASP A 439 11.06 5.85 -36.48
CA ASP A 439 9.72 5.81 -35.91
C ASP A 439 8.62 6.26 -36.86
N SER A 440 8.92 6.25 -38.17
CA SER A 440 7.98 6.71 -39.20
C SER A 440 6.67 5.91 -39.22
N THR A 441 6.69 4.65 -38.75
CA THR A 441 5.50 3.79 -38.67
C THR A 441 4.72 3.99 -37.34
N TRP A 442 5.27 4.72 -36.39
CA TRP A 442 4.59 4.99 -35.12
C TRP A 442 3.53 6.08 -35.32
N ARG A 443 2.42 5.94 -34.62
CA ARG A 443 1.37 6.97 -34.62
C ARG A 443 1.83 8.21 -33.84
N THR A 444 1.19 9.33 -34.09
CA THR A 444 1.27 10.51 -33.22
C THR A 444 0.55 10.21 -31.91
N ALA A 445 1.14 10.61 -30.79
CA ALA A 445 0.49 10.47 -29.47
C ALA A 445 -0.74 11.39 -29.38
N THR A 446 -1.80 10.90 -28.78
CA THR A 446 -3.03 11.67 -28.59
C THR A 446 -2.95 12.48 -27.30
N VAL A 447 -3.28 13.78 -27.40
CA VAL A 447 -3.45 14.63 -26.22
C VAL A 447 -4.70 14.18 -25.46
N GLN A 448 -4.52 13.87 -24.20
CA GLN A 448 -5.55 13.35 -23.31
C GLN A 448 -6.03 14.41 -22.32
N SER A 449 -7.24 14.24 -21.80
CA SER A 449 -7.72 15.05 -20.68
C SER A 449 -6.83 14.88 -19.45
N ALA A 450 -6.63 15.93 -18.66
CA ALA A 450 -5.97 15.81 -17.38
C ALA A 450 -6.82 14.98 -16.40
N PRO A 451 -6.20 14.22 -15.47
CA PRO A 451 -6.91 13.70 -14.32
C PRO A 451 -7.47 14.87 -13.48
N LYS A 452 -8.44 14.62 -12.61
CA LYS A 452 -8.99 15.68 -11.74
C LYS A 452 -7.97 16.11 -10.68
N GLY A 453 -7.17 15.16 -10.19
CA GLY A 453 -6.20 15.40 -9.12
C GLY A 453 -5.09 16.37 -9.49
N SER A 454 -4.65 17.12 -8.49
CA SER A 454 -3.58 18.11 -8.63
C SER A 454 -2.20 17.46 -8.72
N LEU A 455 -1.36 17.92 -9.67
CA LEU A 455 0.05 17.49 -9.75
C LEU A 455 0.85 17.97 -8.55
N ARG A 456 1.45 17.04 -7.80
CA ARG A 456 2.31 17.30 -6.63
C ARG A 456 3.62 16.54 -6.72
N ALA A 457 4.72 17.15 -6.29
CA ALA A 457 6.00 16.44 -6.22
C ALA A 457 5.94 15.32 -5.19
N GLN A 458 6.43 14.13 -5.55
CA GLN A 458 6.50 12.98 -4.66
C GLN A 458 7.32 13.31 -3.41
N PRO A 459 6.74 13.21 -2.19
CA PRO A 459 7.43 13.65 -0.97
C PRO A 459 8.27 12.56 -0.31
N HIS A 460 8.14 11.31 -0.76
CA HIS A 460 8.87 10.15 -0.24
C HIS A 460 9.83 9.56 -1.28
N ASP A 461 10.73 8.70 -0.83
CA ASP A 461 11.62 7.95 -1.72
C ASP A 461 10.79 6.94 -2.50
N GLY A 462 10.99 6.86 -3.82
CA GLY A 462 10.28 5.93 -4.70
C GLY A 462 10.67 4.47 -4.42
N ILE A 463 9.86 3.54 -4.89
CA ILE A 463 10.14 2.11 -4.79
C ILE A 463 11.40 1.79 -5.59
N GLU A 464 12.30 0.95 -5.06
CA GLU A 464 13.53 0.54 -5.72
C GLU A 464 13.74 -0.98 -5.64
N VAL A 465 14.56 -1.51 -6.53
CA VAL A 465 15.15 -2.83 -6.33
C VAL A 465 16.26 -2.69 -5.29
N ILE A 466 16.02 -3.21 -4.11
CA ILE A 466 16.93 -3.07 -2.96
C ILE A 466 18.07 -4.08 -3.02
N ASP A 467 17.77 -5.31 -3.43
CA ASP A 467 18.74 -6.41 -3.44
C ASP A 467 18.45 -7.40 -4.57
N SER A 468 19.47 -8.17 -4.94
CA SER A 468 19.38 -9.24 -5.94
C SER A 468 20.21 -10.42 -5.49
N PHE A 469 19.62 -11.59 -5.41
CA PHE A 469 20.28 -12.77 -4.86
C PHE A 469 19.90 -14.05 -5.62
N ASN A 470 20.77 -15.05 -5.53
CA ASN A 470 20.51 -16.37 -6.06
C ASN A 470 19.48 -17.11 -5.19
N PRO A 471 18.70 -18.03 -5.78
CA PRO A 471 17.86 -18.92 -5.00
C PRO A 471 18.69 -19.82 -4.08
N GLU A 472 18.12 -20.23 -2.97
CA GLU A 472 18.72 -21.22 -2.06
C GLU A 472 18.72 -22.62 -2.70
N ARG A 473 17.66 -22.96 -3.41
CA ARG A 473 17.50 -24.28 -4.04
C ARG A 473 16.60 -24.22 -5.27
N THR A 474 16.97 -25.03 -6.28
CA THR A 474 16.12 -25.33 -7.44
C THR A 474 15.85 -26.82 -7.49
N THR A 475 14.60 -27.23 -7.66
CA THR A 475 14.18 -28.63 -7.72
C THR A 475 13.33 -28.85 -8.97
N ARG A 476 13.64 -29.89 -9.75
CA ARG A 476 12.80 -30.27 -10.91
C ARG A 476 11.57 -31.03 -10.41
N LEU A 477 10.37 -30.54 -10.73
CA LEU A 477 9.10 -31.18 -10.38
C LEU A 477 8.61 -32.14 -11.47
N ALA A 478 8.77 -31.74 -12.74
CA ALA A 478 8.39 -32.51 -13.93
C ALA A 478 9.22 -32.05 -15.13
N PRO A 479 9.15 -32.73 -16.29
CA PRO A 479 9.78 -32.25 -17.52
C PRO A 479 9.35 -30.80 -17.82
N GLY A 480 10.31 -29.91 -17.96
CA GLY A 480 10.09 -28.48 -18.22
C GLY A 480 9.50 -27.67 -17.06
N VAL A 481 9.37 -28.25 -15.86
CA VAL A 481 8.81 -27.57 -14.67
C VAL A 481 9.78 -27.63 -13.49
N HIS A 482 10.15 -26.47 -12.97
CA HIS A 482 11.09 -26.33 -11.86
C HIS A 482 10.50 -25.50 -10.73
N LEU A 483 10.74 -25.91 -9.49
CA LEU A 483 10.47 -25.15 -8.28
C LEU A 483 11.77 -24.48 -7.84
N VAL A 484 11.70 -23.18 -7.62
CA VAL A 484 12.78 -22.35 -7.11
C VAL A 484 12.40 -21.85 -5.72
N ASP A 485 13.17 -22.22 -4.69
CA ASP A 485 13.05 -21.68 -3.33
C ASP A 485 14.04 -20.55 -3.17
N MET A 486 13.55 -19.34 -2.92
CA MET A 486 14.38 -18.14 -2.69
C MET A 486 15.04 -18.12 -1.31
N GLY A 487 14.69 -19.08 -0.42
CA GLY A 487 15.22 -19.19 0.94
C GLY A 487 14.63 -18.18 1.91
N ARG A 488 13.76 -17.26 1.45
CA ARG A 488 13.09 -16.28 2.28
C ARG A 488 11.79 -15.77 1.65
N THR A 489 10.86 -15.36 2.51
CA THR A 489 9.67 -14.62 2.11
C THR A 489 10.05 -13.18 1.74
N MET A 490 9.53 -12.68 0.62
CA MET A 490 9.92 -11.39 0.06
C MET A 490 8.83 -10.77 -0.82
N ALA A 491 8.89 -9.45 -0.98
CA ALA A 491 8.17 -8.73 -2.01
C ALA A 491 9.09 -8.39 -3.19
N GLY A 492 8.58 -8.50 -4.42
CA GLY A 492 9.34 -8.19 -5.62
C GLY A 492 9.01 -9.13 -6.79
N TRP A 493 10.06 -9.58 -7.49
CA TRP A 493 9.91 -10.45 -8.65
C TRP A 493 11.16 -11.28 -8.93
N ALA A 494 11.09 -12.13 -9.94
CA ALA A 494 12.24 -12.87 -10.46
C ALA A 494 12.74 -12.26 -11.77
N ARG A 495 14.07 -12.16 -11.90
CA ARG A 495 14.75 -11.91 -13.19
C ARG A 495 15.17 -13.26 -13.76
N ILE A 496 14.71 -13.58 -14.96
CA ILE A 496 15.11 -14.80 -15.67
C ILE A 496 16.08 -14.47 -16.81
N THR A 497 17.11 -15.30 -16.97
CA THR A 497 18.01 -15.29 -18.13
C THR A 497 17.94 -16.66 -18.78
N VAL A 498 17.73 -16.71 -20.09
CA VAL A 498 17.65 -17.94 -20.88
C VAL A 498 18.59 -17.89 -22.06
N ARG A 499 19.03 -19.06 -22.54
CA ARG A 499 20.00 -19.17 -23.64
C ARG A 499 19.55 -20.14 -24.69
N ASN A 500 19.63 -19.70 -25.95
CA ASN A 500 19.36 -20.52 -27.14
C ASN A 500 17.99 -21.25 -27.09
N LEU A 501 16.97 -20.62 -26.47
CA LEU A 501 15.60 -21.15 -26.55
C LEU A 501 14.99 -20.81 -27.92
N PRO A 502 14.16 -21.73 -28.48
CA PRO A 502 13.47 -21.44 -29.74
C PRO A 502 12.59 -20.19 -29.64
N GLU A 503 12.47 -19.45 -30.74
CA GLU A 503 11.51 -18.35 -30.87
C GLU A 503 10.10 -18.84 -30.57
N GLY A 504 9.34 -18.03 -29.82
CA GLY A 504 7.97 -18.35 -29.42
C GLY A 504 7.87 -19.29 -28.20
N THR A 505 8.99 -19.74 -27.63
CA THR A 505 8.96 -20.49 -26.35
C THR A 505 8.36 -19.62 -25.27
N SER A 506 7.25 -20.05 -24.67
CA SER A 506 6.56 -19.36 -23.58
C SER A 506 6.99 -19.94 -22.23
N LEU A 507 7.54 -19.09 -21.36
CA LEU A 507 7.94 -19.40 -20.01
C LEU A 507 6.96 -18.78 -19.04
N GLN A 508 6.42 -19.55 -18.11
CA GLN A 508 5.53 -19.07 -17.06
C GLN A 508 6.22 -19.13 -15.71
N LEU A 509 6.19 -18.00 -14.98
CA LEU A 509 6.70 -17.86 -13.63
C LEU A 509 5.51 -17.65 -12.69
N THR A 510 5.19 -18.64 -11.86
CA THR A 510 4.13 -18.56 -10.86
C THR A 510 4.73 -18.39 -9.48
N TYR A 511 4.29 -17.37 -8.75
CA TYR A 511 4.86 -16.96 -7.46
C TYR A 511 3.91 -17.30 -6.30
N GLY A 512 4.47 -17.71 -5.16
CA GLY A 512 3.68 -17.95 -3.96
C GLY A 512 4.51 -18.07 -2.69
N GLU A 513 3.84 -17.85 -1.57
CA GLU A 513 4.44 -17.95 -0.23
C GLU A 513 4.44 -19.39 0.32
N LYS A 514 3.64 -20.26 -0.29
CA LYS A 514 3.39 -21.65 0.16
C LYS A 514 3.48 -22.63 -1.00
N LEU A 515 3.66 -23.90 -0.64
CA LEU A 515 3.55 -25.02 -1.57
C LEU A 515 2.26 -25.81 -1.31
N LYS A 516 1.72 -26.38 -2.37
CA LYS A 516 0.65 -27.39 -2.30
C LYS A 516 1.21 -28.73 -1.83
N PRO A 517 0.36 -29.69 -1.43
CA PRO A 517 0.82 -31.03 -1.02
C PRO A 517 1.62 -31.78 -2.10
N ASP A 518 1.40 -31.50 -3.38
CA ASP A 518 2.14 -32.07 -4.51
C ASP A 518 3.49 -31.39 -4.77
N GLY A 519 3.85 -30.38 -3.97
CA GLY A 519 5.08 -29.61 -4.09
C GLY A 519 5.01 -28.45 -5.10
N SER A 520 3.92 -28.25 -5.80
CA SER A 520 3.71 -27.10 -6.69
C SER A 520 3.44 -25.81 -5.88
N VAL A 521 3.64 -24.63 -6.51
CA VAL A 521 3.39 -23.35 -5.87
C VAL A 521 1.89 -23.12 -5.66
N SER A 522 1.51 -22.69 -4.46
CA SER A 522 0.16 -22.25 -4.15
C SER A 522 0.03 -20.77 -4.45
N ALA A 523 -0.69 -20.43 -5.52
CA ALA A 523 -0.94 -19.05 -5.97
C ALA A 523 -2.43 -18.82 -6.25
N GLU A 524 -3.30 -19.27 -5.36
CA GLU A 524 -4.76 -19.16 -5.51
C GLU A 524 -5.33 -18.29 -4.41
N THR A 525 -6.29 -17.44 -4.75
CA THR A 525 -7.07 -16.64 -3.81
C THR A 525 -8.48 -16.41 -4.35
N SER A 526 -9.48 -16.42 -3.47
CA SER A 526 -10.86 -16.06 -3.82
C SER A 526 -11.06 -14.55 -4.06
N HIS A 527 -10.09 -13.72 -3.66
CA HIS A 527 -10.18 -12.26 -3.77
C HIS A 527 -9.86 -11.74 -5.18
N VAL A 528 -9.08 -12.50 -5.95
CA VAL A 528 -8.69 -12.17 -7.34
C VAL A 528 -8.96 -13.38 -8.22
N PRO A 529 -10.09 -13.44 -8.91
CA PRO A 529 -10.44 -14.58 -9.77
C PRO A 529 -9.57 -14.62 -11.03
N GLY A 530 -9.28 -15.82 -11.53
CA GLY A 530 -8.56 -16.03 -12.76
C GLY A 530 -7.04 -16.05 -12.60
N ARG A 531 -6.31 -15.37 -13.51
CA ARG A 531 -4.84 -15.31 -13.46
C ARG A 531 -4.38 -14.50 -12.27
N PHE A 532 -3.49 -15.08 -11.46
CA PHE A 532 -3.01 -14.47 -10.23
C PHE A 532 -1.53 -14.79 -9.99
N GLN A 533 -0.73 -13.78 -9.61
CA GLN A 533 0.72 -13.87 -9.31
C GLN A 533 1.50 -14.70 -10.35
N ARG A 534 1.32 -14.41 -11.64
CA ARG A 534 1.94 -15.17 -12.72
C ARG A 534 2.44 -14.29 -13.84
N ASP A 535 3.75 -14.31 -14.07
CA ASP A 535 4.37 -13.69 -15.23
C ASP A 535 4.53 -14.69 -16.37
N GLU A 536 4.58 -14.16 -17.60
CA GLU A 536 4.82 -14.93 -18.82
C GLU A 536 5.81 -14.20 -19.72
N TYR A 537 6.85 -14.91 -20.16
CA TYR A 537 7.86 -14.40 -21.08
C TYR A 537 7.88 -15.24 -22.35
N ILE A 538 7.68 -14.63 -23.50
CA ILE A 538 7.73 -15.28 -24.81
C ILE A 538 9.07 -14.92 -25.46
N CYS A 539 9.92 -15.93 -25.70
CA CYS A 539 11.28 -15.78 -26.22
C CYS A 539 11.31 -15.32 -27.68
N ALA A 540 12.29 -14.50 -28.00
CA ALA A 540 12.58 -14.04 -29.38
C ALA A 540 13.57 -14.94 -30.16
N GLY A 541 14.09 -16.05 -29.54
CA GLY A 541 15.02 -16.94 -30.19
C GLY A 541 16.46 -16.46 -30.24
N ARG A 542 16.86 -15.50 -29.36
CA ARG A 542 18.23 -14.97 -29.29
C ARG A 542 19.18 -15.91 -28.55
N GLU A 543 20.50 -15.73 -28.75
CA GLU A 543 21.54 -16.48 -28.05
C GLU A 543 21.41 -16.37 -26.51
N GLU A 544 21.16 -15.16 -26.01
CA GLU A 544 20.86 -14.91 -24.60
C GLU A 544 19.75 -13.86 -24.48
N GLU A 545 18.77 -14.15 -23.65
CA GLU A 545 17.66 -13.24 -23.35
C GLU A 545 17.53 -13.09 -21.85
N THR A 546 17.40 -11.85 -21.37
CA THR A 546 17.17 -11.54 -19.94
C THR A 546 15.96 -10.67 -19.79
N TRP A 547 15.04 -11.08 -18.91
CA TRP A 547 13.82 -10.35 -18.65
C TRP A 547 13.46 -10.34 -17.17
N GLU A 548 12.82 -9.26 -16.75
CA GLU A 548 12.12 -9.11 -15.47
C GLU A 548 10.88 -8.21 -15.68
N PRO A 549 9.79 -8.38 -14.91
CA PRO A 549 8.62 -7.53 -15.01
C PRO A 549 8.95 -6.08 -14.62
N ALA A 550 8.22 -5.12 -15.21
CA ALA A 550 8.44 -3.69 -15.01
C ALA A 550 7.34 -3.03 -14.17
N PHE A 551 6.09 -3.54 -14.25
CA PHE A 551 4.90 -2.86 -13.75
C PHE A 551 4.07 -3.68 -12.76
N SER A 552 4.64 -4.74 -12.20
CA SER A 552 3.99 -5.58 -11.19
C SER A 552 4.99 -6.10 -10.16
N TYR A 553 4.55 -6.32 -8.92
CA TYR A 553 5.33 -7.00 -7.90
C TYR A 553 4.51 -8.12 -7.26
N LYS A 554 5.17 -9.07 -6.60
CA LYS A 554 4.58 -10.25 -6.00
C LYS A 554 5.08 -10.43 -4.57
N GLY A 555 4.24 -11.04 -3.70
CA GLY A 555 4.66 -11.59 -2.42
C GLY A 555 4.93 -13.07 -2.57
N PHE A 556 6.15 -13.53 -2.24
CA PHE A 556 6.52 -14.92 -2.48
C PHE A 556 7.77 -15.37 -1.72
N ARG A 557 7.91 -16.67 -1.57
CA ARG A 557 9.16 -17.37 -1.27
C ARG A 557 9.53 -18.31 -2.43
N TYR A 558 8.53 -18.85 -3.10
CA TYR A 558 8.70 -19.86 -4.14
C TYR A 558 8.32 -19.31 -5.50
N VAL A 559 9.08 -19.73 -6.53
CA VAL A 559 8.76 -19.46 -7.93
C VAL A 559 8.73 -20.77 -8.67
N GLN A 560 7.61 -21.09 -9.32
CA GLN A 560 7.52 -22.22 -10.24
C GLN A 560 7.72 -21.72 -11.66
N VAL A 561 8.77 -22.22 -12.31
CA VAL A 561 9.08 -21.94 -13.72
C VAL A 561 8.61 -23.11 -14.56
N SER A 562 7.75 -22.82 -15.55
CA SER A 562 7.19 -23.82 -16.47
C SER A 562 7.42 -23.40 -17.92
N GLY A 563 7.43 -24.38 -18.85
CA GLY A 563 7.63 -24.13 -20.28
C GLY A 563 9.08 -24.24 -20.75
N LEU A 564 10.00 -24.61 -19.86
CA LEU A 564 11.40 -24.85 -20.23
C LEU A 564 11.51 -26.13 -21.10
N PRO A 565 12.31 -26.12 -22.17
CA PRO A 565 12.63 -27.34 -22.90
C PRO A 565 13.36 -28.36 -22.01
N GLU A 566 13.20 -29.66 -22.29
CA GLU A 566 13.80 -30.72 -21.49
C GLU A 566 15.34 -30.77 -21.50
N THR A 567 15.98 -30.00 -22.33
CA THR A 567 17.36 -30.17 -22.83
C THR A 567 18.43 -29.41 -22.09
N SER A 568 18.38 -28.95 -20.95
CA SER A 568 19.53 -28.65 -20.07
C SER A 568 19.22 -27.74 -18.90
N ASP A 569 19.67 -28.10 -17.74
CA ASP A 569 19.66 -27.29 -16.52
C ASP A 569 20.54 -26.02 -16.65
N ASP A 570 21.45 -25.97 -17.63
CA ASP A 570 22.35 -24.83 -17.88
C ASP A 570 21.76 -23.75 -18.84
N ALA A 571 20.61 -24.00 -19.47
CA ALA A 571 19.99 -23.08 -20.44
C ALA A 571 19.28 -21.90 -19.79
N TRP A 572 19.20 -21.86 -18.46
CA TRP A 572 18.51 -20.79 -17.76
C TRP A 572 19.09 -20.53 -16.37
N ARG A 573 18.84 -19.32 -15.87
CA ARG A 573 19.08 -18.95 -14.48
C ARG A 573 18.07 -17.90 -14.03
N ILE A 574 17.88 -17.80 -12.72
CA ILE A 574 16.91 -16.91 -12.10
C ILE A 574 17.55 -16.21 -10.90
N LEU A 575 17.18 -14.96 -10.68
CA LEU A 575 17.56 -14.18 -9.51
C LEU A 575 16.30 -13.63 -8.84
N GLY A 576 16.25 -13.68 -7.52
CA GLY A 576 15.27 -12.93 -6.75
C GLY A 576 15.62 -11.44 -6.75
N ARG A 577 14.61 -10.59 -6.96
CA ARG A 577 14.71 -9.11 -6.91
C ARG A 577 13.85 -8.62 -5.76
N LEU A 578 14.49 -8.24 -4.65
CA LEU A 578 13.78 -7.64 -3.50
C LEU A 578 13.41 -6.19 -3.82
N VAL A 579 12.14 -5.87 -3.71
CA VAL A 579 11.59 -4.58 -4.13
C VAL A 579 10.71 -3.99 -3.04
N HIS A 580 11.03 -2.80 -2.60
CA HIS A 580 10.20 -2.00 -1.68
C HIS A 580 10.67 -0.54 -1.66
N THR A 581 9.94 0.34 -0.97
CA THR A 581 10.39 1.71 -0.68
C THR A 581 11.64 1.64 0.20
N PRO A 582 12.78 2.26 -0.19
CA PRO A 582 13.98 2.27 0.63
C PRO A 582 13.74 3.03 1.94
N LEU A 583 13.95 2.36 3.06
CA LEU A 583 13.80 2.91 4.41
C LEU A 583 15.09 2.68 5.19
N ASP A 584 15.64 3.76 5.74
CA ASP A 584 16.81 3.67 6.62
C ASP A 584 16.42 2.99 7.95
N GLU A 585 17.20 2.00 8.37
CA GLU A 585 17.08 1.48 9.72
C GLU A 585 17.52 2.54 10.75
N VAL A 586 16.70 2.75 11.78
CA VAL A 586 16.97 3.73 12.84
C VAL A 586 17.30 3.09 14.18
N SER A 587 17.12 1.79 14.33
CA SER A 587 17.40 1.08 15.59
C SER A 587 18.12 -0.24 15.39
N SER A 588 18.69 -0.71 16.48
CA SER A 588 19.20 -2.07 16.63
C SER A 588 18.60 -2.69 17.88
N PHE A 589 18.38 -3.99 17.86
CA PHE A 589 17.97 -4.77 19.05
C PHE A 589 18.80 -6.05 19.15
N ALA A 590 19.22 -6.40 20.36
CA ALA A 590 19.84 -7.69 20.66
C ALA A 590 19.63 -8.06 22.15
N CYS A 591 19.53 -9.34 22.43
CA CYS A 591 19.38 -9.85 23.81
C CYS A 591 19.89 -11.29 23.94
N SER A 592 19.83 -11.84 25.15
CA SER A 592 20.27 -13.22 25.42
C SER A 592 19.30 -14.30 24.92
N GLU A 593 18.09 -13.96 24.47
CA GLU A 593 17.10 -14.89 23.94
C GLU A 593 17.08 -14.85 22.39
N PRO A 594 17.60 -15.86 21.69
CA PRO A 594 17.69 -15.85 20.23
C PRO A 594 16.31 -15.77 19.53
N PHE A 595 15.26 -16.28 20.19
CA PHE A 595 13.91 -16.21 19.66
C PHE A 595 13.40 -14.77 19.55
N TYR A 596 13.76 -13.88 20.50
CA TYR A 596 13.39 -12.47 20.43
C TYR A 596 14.10 -11.74 19.30
N GLU A 597 15.36 -12.10 19.02
CA GLU A 597 16.06 -11.57 17.85
C GLU A 597 15.45 -12.05 16.53
N TRP A 598 14.94 -13.30 16.48
CA TRP A 598 14.16 -13.78 15.35
C TRP A 598 12.86 -12.98 15.19
N LEU A 599 12.12 -12.76 16.28
CA LEU A 599 10.86 -11.99 16.26
C LEU A 599 11.07 -10.58 15.71
N ASP A 600 12.12 -9.86 16.14
CA ASP A 600 12.49 -8.55 15.61
C ASP A 600 12.84 -8.61 14.12
N ARG A 601 13.71 -9.57 13.71
CA ARG A 601 14.12 -9.71 12.30
C ARG A 601 12.95 -10.07 11.39
N ALA A 602 12.09 -11.00 11.80
CA ALA A 602 10.92 -11.41 11.03
C ALA A 602 9.92 -10.25 10.88
N MET A 603 9.70 -9.48 11.96
CA MET A 603 8.82 -8.31 11.91
C MET A 603 9.39 -7.21 11.00
N ARG A 604 10.70 -6.90 11.09
CA ARG A 604 11.35 -5.93 10.21
C ARG A 604 11.24 -6.32 8.74
N ARG A 605 11.45 -7.60 8.41
CA ARG A 605 11.29 -8.14 7.06
C ARG A 605 9.87 -7.94 6.55
N THR A 606 8.89 -8.34 7.34
CA THR A 606 7.48 -8.20 6.98
C THR A 606 7.08 -6.74 6.77
N VAL A 607 7.57 -5.83 7.60
CA VAL A 607 7.37 -4.40 7.40
C VAL A 607 7.92 -3.93 6.06
N LEU A 608 9.18 -4.25 5.73
CA LEU A 608 9.79 -3.82 4.47
C LEU A 608 9.07 -4.40 3.25
N ASN A 609 8.69 -5.67 3.29
CA ASN A 609 7.95 -6.33 2.21
C ASN A 609 6.57 -5.72 1.95
N ASN A 610 6.05 -4.91 2.90
CA ASN A 610 4.76 -4.24 2.80
C ASN A 610 4.88 -2.72 2.59
N MET A 611 6.05 -2.21 2.17
CA MET A 611 6.27 -0.78 1.95
C MET A 611 6.44 -0.47 0.45
N HIS A 612 5.32 -0.20 -0.23
CA HIS A 612 5.29 0.09 -1.68
C HIS A 612 4.65 1.46 -1.96
N GLY A 613 5.23 2.54 -1.39
CA GLY A 613 4.70 3.91 -1.49
C GLY A 613 3.50 4.15 -0.57
N ILE A 614 2.92 3.11 -0.04
CA ILE A 614 1.90 3.06 1.03
C ILE A 614 2.22 1.87 1.95
N PRO A 615 1.75 1.86 3.21
CA PRO A 615 1.84 0.68 4.06
C PRO A 615 0.76 -0.34 3.64
N THR A 616 1.14 -1.35 2.84
CA THR A 616 0.22 -2.42 2.46
C THR A 616 0.10 -3.47 3.57
N ASP A 617 -1.02 -4.17 3.63
CA ASP A 617 -1.29 -5.26 4.56
C ASP A 617 -0.49 -6.52 4.21
N THR A 618 -0.53 -6.93 2.94
CA THR A 618 0.22 -8.07 2.40
C THR A 618 0.73 -7.79 0.97
N PRO A 619 1.94 -8.26 0.61
CA PRO A 619 2.47 -8.06 -0.74
C PRO A 619 1.90 -9.07 -1.75
N MET A 620 1.19 -10.12 -1.29
CA MET A 620 0.72 -11.21 -2.13
C MET A 620 -0.61 -10.87 -2.81
N TYR A 621 -1.73 -10.74 -2.07
CA TYR A 621 -3.05 -10.78 -2.69
C TYR A 621 -3.89 -9.51 -2.50
N GLU A 622 -3.76 -8.77 -1.38
CA GLU A 622 -4.51 -7.52 -1.18
C GLU A 622 -3.75 -6.30 -1.71
N LYS A 623 -2.54 -6.08 -1.26
CA LYS A 623 -1.69 -4.93 -1.62
C LYS A 623 -2.37 -3.59 -1.31
N ASN A 624 -3.23 -3.57 -0.28
CA ASN A 624 -4.06 -2.44 0.10
C ASN A 624 -3.49 -1.70 1.32
N GLY A 625 -3.68 -0.40 1.38
CA GLY A 625 -3.36 0.42 2.56
C GLY A 625 -4.40 0.28 3.66
N TRP A 626 -4.50 -0.90 4.28
CA TRP A 626 -5.42 -1.14 5.38
C TRP A 626 -5.09 -0.25 6.57
N THR A 627 -6.07 0.56 6.98
CA THR A 627 -5.87 1.60 8.00
C THR A 627 -5.65 1.03 9.40
N GLY A 628 -6.33 -0.06 9.74
CA GLY A 628 -6.13 -0.75 11.02
C GLY A 628 -4.77 -1.40 11.14
N ASP A 629 -4.32 -2.05 10.09
CA ASP A 629 -3.00 -2.67 10.01
C ASP A 629 -1.90 -1.64 10.22
N ALA A 630 -1.96 -0.54 9.49
CA ALA A 630 -1.01 0.56 9.63
C ALA A 630 -1.07 1.20 11.03
N GLN A 631 -2.26 1.33 11.64
CA GLN A 631 -2.40 1.83 13.01
C GLN A 631 -1.66 0.94 14.01
N LEU A 632 -1.85 -0.38 13.89
CA LEU A 632 -1.21 -1.34 14.77
C LEU A 632 0.30 -1.43 14.51
N GLY A 633 0.72 -1.40 13.24
CA GLY A 633 2.11 -1.54 12.82
C GLY A 633 2.98 -0.31 13.08
N THR A 634 2.43 0.90 13.02
CA THR A 634 3.18 2.15 13.12
C THR A 634 4.15 2.23 14.31
N PRO A 635 3.82 1.81 15.54
CA PRO A 635 4.78 1.86 16.63
C PRO A 635 6.04 1.04 16.37
N VAL A 636 5.92 -0.18 15.85
CA VAL A 636 7.09 -1.01 15.51
C VAL A 636 7.84 -0.42 14.32
N MET A 637 7.12 0.05 13.29
CA MET A 637 7.71 0.69 12.11
C MET A 637 8.59 1.88 12.50
N THR A 638 8.10 2.75 13.40
CA THR A 638 8.85 3.94 13.84
C THR A 638 10.00 3.63 14.78
N TYR A 639 9.97 2.50 15.50
CA TYR A 639 11.14 1.97 16.20
C TYR A 639 12.19 1.44 15.22
N ALA A 640 11.78 0.76 14.15
CA ALA A 640 12.68 0.06 13.25
C ALA A 640 13.27 0.97 12.16
N PHE A 641 12.44 1.86 11.57
CA PHE A 641 12.75 2.58 10.35
C PHE A 641 12.44 4.07 10.39
N ALA A 642 13.07 4.85 9.49
CA ALA A 642 12.82 6.28 9.27
C ALA A 642 11.52 6.51 8.50
N MET A 643 10.38 6.37 9.15
CA MET A 643 9.05 6.35 8.53
C MET A 643 8.46 7.72 8.19
N HIS A 644 9.06 8.82 8.65
CA HIS A 644 8.43 10.15 8.61
C HIS A 644 7.95 10.55 7.21
N ARG A 645 8.79 10.43 6.18
CA ARG A 645 8.43 10.85 4.81
C ARG A 645 7.30 10.03 4.21
N MET A 646 7.39 8.70 4.35
CA MET A 646 6.41 7.79 3.81
C MET A 646 5.06 7.92 4.48
N LEU A 647 5.03 7.94 5.82
CA LEU A 647 3.80 8.13 6.57
C LEU A 647 3.23 9.54 6.45
N SER A 648 4.06 10.59 6.21
CA SER A 648 3.55 11.94 5.88
C SER A 648 2.80 11.96 4.55
N LYS A 649 3.30 11.24 3.53
CA LYS A 649 2.57 11.07 2.27
C LYS A 649 1.23 10.38 2.51
N TRP A 650 1.26 9.28 3.25
CA TRP A 650 0.05 8.49 3.52
C TRP A 650 -0.95 9.23 4.43
N LEU A 651 -0.48 10.11 5.31
CA LEU A 651 -1.36 11.03 6.07
C LEU A 651 -2.09 12.01 5.14
N GLY A 652 -1.45 12.44 4.05
CA GLY A 652 -2.10 13.19 2.97
C GLY A 652 -3.16 12.35 2.23
N ASP A 653 -2.86 11.08 1.93
CA ASP A 653 -3.82 10.17 1.31
C ASP A 653 -5.06 9.92 2.19
N LEU A 654 -4.87 9.85 3.53
CA LEU A 654 -6.00 9.77 4.48
C LEU A 654 -6.90 11.03 4.39
N ALA A 655 -6.30 12.21 4.26
CA ALA A 655 -7.06 13.45 4.09
C ALA A 655 -7.77 13.50 2.74
N ASP A 656 -7.11 13.09 1.67
CA ASP A 656 -7.67 13.04 0.31
C ASP A 656 -8.82 12.02 0.19
N SER A 657 -8.78 10.93 0.98
CA SER A 657 -9.84 9.89 1.00
C SER A 657 -11.02 10.23 1.91
N GLN A 658 -11.03 11.38 2.59
CA GLN A 658 -12.15 11.76 3.45
C GLN A 658 -13.34 12.26 2.64
N THR A 659 -14.54 11.72 2.92
CA THR A 659 -15.79 12.23 2.33
C THR A 659 -16.15 13.63 2.87
N ASP A 660 -17.03 14.32 2.18
CA ASP A 660 -17.48 15.68 2.57
C ASP A 660 -18.09 15.74 3.98
N ASP A 661 -18.80 14.69 4.40
CA ASP A 661 -19.40 14.57 5.73
C ASP A 661 -18.41 14.10 6.80
N GLY A 662 -17.22 13.64 6.43
CA GLY A 662 -16.13 13.33 7.37
C GLY A 662 -15.73 11.86 7.48
N GLN A 663 -16.41 10.94 6.78
CA GLN A 663 -16.07 9.51 6.82
C GLN A 663 -14.70 9.23 6.22
N LEU A 664 -13.98 8.26 6.81
CA LEU A 664 -12.77 7.67 6.24
C LEU A 664 -13.03 6.21 5.83
N PRO A 665 -12.43 5.72 4.74
CA PRO A 665 -12.50 4.32 4.36
C PRO A 665 -11.53 3.47 5.18
N VAL A 666 -11.73 2.17 5.19
CA VAL A 666 -10.84 1.22 5.89
C VAL A 666 -9.58 0.87 5.09
N ILE A 667 -9.53 1.21 3.79
CA ILE A 667 -8.32 1.14 2.94
C ILE A 667 -8.02 2.51 2.34
N VAL A 668 -6.76 2.91 2.31
CA VAL A 668 -6.30 4.23 1.82
C VAL A 668 -5.01 4.07 1.01
N PRO A 669 -4.96 4.61 -0.24
CA PRO A 669 -6.03 5.27 -1.00
C PRO A 669 -7.23 4.35 -1.26
N SER A 670 -8.38 4.93 -1.64
CA SER A 670 -9.60 4.19 -1.94
C SER A 670 -10.15 4.55 -3.32
N GLY A 671 -10.49 3.53 -4.10
CA GLY A 671 -11.22 3.66 -5.37
C GLY A 671 -12.75 3.64 -5.19
N GLY A 672 -13.26 4.03 -4.01
CA GLY A 672 -14.68 4.01 -3.67
C GLY A 672 -15.10 2.82 -2.81
N TRP A 673 -14.21 1.84 -2.57
CA TRP A 673 -14.45 0.71 -1.68
C TRP A 673 -13.95 0.99 -0.25
N GLY A 674 -14.59 0.37 0.75
CA GLY A 674 -14.16 0.44 2.14
C GLY A 674 -14.83 1.52 2.98
N TYR A 675 -15.81 2.22 2.44
CA TYR A 675 -16.67 3.18 3.19
C TYR A 675 -17.88 2.48 3.81
N GLY A 676 -18.80 1.99 2.99
CA GLY A 676 -20.01 1.32 3.42
C GLY A 676 -19.86 -0.20 3.61
N ASP A 677 -18.94 -0.82 2.86
CA ASP A 677 -18.78 -2.27 2.80
C ASP A 677 -18.28 -2.87 4.13
N LEU A 678 -17.31 -2.23 4.77
CA LEU A 678 -16.76 -2.59 6.09
C LEU A 678 -16.67 -1.39 7.03
N GLY A 679 -17.41 -0.35 6.73
CA GLY A 679 -17.45 0.85 7.55
C GLY A 679 -18.74 0.98 8.34
N PRO A 680 -18.77 1.84 9.34
CA PRO A 680 -17.59 2.43 9.97
C PRO A 680 -16.84 1.43 10.85
N SER A 681 -15.53 1.60 10.97
CA SER A 681 -14.72 0.77 11.85
C SER A 681 -13.67 1.66 12.55
N PRO A 682 -14.03 2.30 13.66
CA PRO A 682 -13.16 3.23 14.39
C PRO A 682 -11.80 2.63 14.78
N GLU A 683 -11.73 1.35 15.08
CA GLU A 683 -10.48 0.66 15.39
C GLU A 683 -9.52 0.56 14.19
N TRP A 684 -10.02 0.83 12.98
CA TRP A 684 -9.22 1.00 11.75
C TRP A 684 -8.98 2.48 11.46
N THR A 685 -10.03 3.26 11.32
CA THR A 685 -9.97 4.64 10.82
C THR A 685 -9.42 5.65 11.82
N THR A 686 -9.37 5.34 13.12
CA THR A 686 -8.66 6.15 14.12
C THR A 686 -7.12 6.15 13.96
N VAL A 687 -6.58 5.49 12.95
CA VAL A 687 -5.20 5.68 12.51
C VAL A 687 -4.90 7.15 12.24
N TYR A 688 -5.86 7.95 11.77
CA TYR A 688 -5.66 9.34 11.41
C TYR A 688 -5.25 10.21 12.62
N PRO A 689 -6.03 10.33 13.71
CA PRO A 689 -5.57 10.99 14.92
C PRO A 689 -4.35 10.34 15.55
N PHE A 690 -4.25 9.00 15.50
CA PHE A 690 -3.13 8.27 16.05
C PHE A 690 -1.81 8.62 15.37
N LEU A 691 -1.75 8.65 14.03
CA LEU A 691 -0.55 9.03 13.30
C LEU A 691 -0.11 10.47 13.57
N ILE A 692 -1.04 11.41 13.63
CA ILE A 692 -0.75 12.81 13.92
C ILE A 692 -0.08 12.94 15.29
N ARG A 693 -0.59 12.25 16.30
CA ARG A 693 0.03 12.21 17.62
C ARG A 693 1.39 11.51 17.60
N GLU A 694 1.55 10.38 16.86
CA GLU A 694 2.81 9.67 16.71
C GLU A 694 3.88 10.53 16.03
N PHE A 695 3.53 11.35 15.03
CA PHE A 695 4.46 12.32 14.45
C PHE A 695 4.98 13.31 15.48
N TYR A 696 4.12 13.81 16.33
CA TYR A 696 4.54 14.69 17.42
C TYR A 696 5.42 13.94 18.43
N ARG A 697 5.01 12.78 18.88
CA ARG A 697 5.73 11.98 19.89
C ARG A 697 7.12 11.52 19.41
N VAL A 698 7.22 10.99 18.18
CA VAL A 698 8.46 10.39 17.65
C VAL A 698 9.36 11.43 17.00
N TYR A 699 8.80 12.35 16.24
CA TYR A 699 9.54 13.32 15.43
C TYR A 699 9.47 14.76 15.93
N GLY A 700 8.63 15.07 16.91
CA GLY A 700 8.39 16.44 17.37
C GLY A 700 7.68 17.31 16.34
N ASP A 701 6.94 16.68 15.43
CA ASP A 701 6.29 17.34 14.31
C ASP A 701 4.87 17.80 14.66
N GLU A 702 4.72 19.02 15.15
CA GLU A 702 3.43 19.68 15.40
C GLU A 702 2.74 20.14 14.11
N HIS A 703 3.49 20.21 13.00
CA HIS A 703 2.96 20.74 11.74
C HIS A 703 1.93 19.78 11.13
N ALA A 704 2.13 18.47 11.25
CA ALA A 704 1.14 17.48 10.83
C ALA A 704 -0.21 17.74 11.51
N ALA A 705 -0.22 18.00 12.82
CA ALA A 705 -1.43 18.35 13.53
C ALA A 705 -2.06 19.65 13.03
N ARG A 706 -1.26 20.66 12.73
CA ARG A 706 -1.71 21.97 12.24
C ARG A 706 -2.30 21.89 10.83
N GLU A 707 -1.64 21.14 9.94
CA GLU A 707 -2.04 20.96 8.55
C GLU A 707 -3.35 20.18 8.43
N HIS A 708 -3.48 19.12 9.21
CA HIS A 708 -4.61 18.20 9.16
C HIS A 708 -5.73 18.51 10.17
N TRP A 709 -5.66 19.60 10.93
CA TRP A 709 -6.55 19.87 12.06
C TRP A 709 -8.04 19.87 11.70
N THR A 710 -8.39 20.55 10.61
CA THR A 710 -9.78 20.65 10.16
C THR A 710 -10.34 19.31 9.70
N THR A 711 -9.55 18.54 8.92
CA THR A 711 -9.93 17.23 8.41
C THR A 711 -10.05 16.23 9.56
N LEU A 712 -9.11 16.27 10.51
CA LEU A 712 -9.11 15.44 11.71
C LEU A 712 -10.34 15.66 12.59
N THR A 713 -10.67 16.94 12.88
CA THR A 713 -11.83 17.26 13.73
C THR A 713 -13.13 16.91 13.04
N ARG A 714 -13.24 17.10 11.72
CA ARG A 714 -14.41 16.69 10.93
C ARG A 714 -14.63 15.17 10.99
N TYR A 715 -13.58 14.36 10.89
CA TYR A 715 -13.66 12.90 11.06
C TYR A 715 -14.19 12.51 12.45
N LEU A 716 -13.63 13.07 13.52
CA LEU A 716 -14.07 12.72 14.87
C LEU A 716 -15.50 13.19 15.18
N ASP A 717 -15.90 14.33 14.65
CA ASP A 717 -17.29 14.82 14.78
C ASP A 717 -18.26 13.90 14.02
N TRP A 718 -17.88 13.39 12.86
CA TRP A 718 -18.63 12.38 12.13
C TRP A 718 -18.78 11.08 12.94
N GLU A 719 -17.70 10.53 13.52
CA GLU A 719 -17.78 9.33 14.38
C GLU A 719 -18.66 9.55 15.61
N LEU A 720 -18.56 10.71 16.27
CA LEU A 720 -19.39 11.05 17.43
C LEU A 720 -20.87 11.18 17.06
N SER A 721 -21.21 11.61 15.85
CA SER A 721 -22.59 11.73 15.37
C SER A 721 -23.30 10.39 15.19
N ARG A 722 -22.55 9.29 15.14
CA ARG A 722 -23.01 7.93 14.80
C ARG A 722 -23.11 7.00 15.99
N LEU A 723 -22.79 7.47 17.20
CA LEU A 723 -22.91 6.68 18.42
C LEU A 723 -24.32 6.11 18.59
N ARG A 724 -24.40 4.84 18.97
CA ARG A 724 -25.65 4.17 19.34
C ARG A 724 -25.60 3.80 20.82
N GLU A 725 -26.56 4.27 21.58
CA GLU A 725 -26.59 4.06 23.05
C GLU A 725 -25.27 4.52 23.74
N GLY A 726 -24.64 5.57 23.21
CA GLY A 726 -23.38 6.10 23.70
C GLY A 726 -22.13 5.28 23.35
N LEU A 727 -22.25 4.25 22.50
CA LEU A 727 -21.15 3.39 22.04
C LEU A 727 -20.88 3.60 20.55
N ALA A 728 -19.64 3.49 20.14
CA ALA A 728 -19.24 3.44 18.74
C ALA A 728 -19.68 2.11 18.10
N VAL A 729 -19.92 2.15 16.79
CA VAL A 729 -20.33 0.98 16.00
C VAL A 729 -19.24 0.62 15.00
N THR A 730 -19.07 -0.67 14.73
CA THR A 730 -18.06 -1.20 13.81
C THR A 730 -18.56 -2.46 13.09
N ALA A 731 -17.98 -2.74 11.93
CA ALA A 731 -18.13 -3.98 11.20
C ALA A 731 -17.01 -5.01 11.46
N LEU A 732 -15.87 -4.61 12.03
CA LEU A 732 -14.66 -5.45 12.15
C LEU A 732 -14.42 -6.00 13.55
N GLY A 733 -13.89 -5.23 14.49
CA GLY A 733 -13.55 -5.71 15.84
C GLY A 733 -12.16 -6.36 15.92
N ASP A 734 -11.95 -7.27 16.89
CA ASP A 734 -10.66 -7.96 17.11
C ASP A 734 -10.44 -9.08 16.06
N TYR A 735 -10.06 -8.68 14.85
CA TYR A 735 -10.01 -9.53 13.66
C TYR A 735 -8.98 -10.66 13.79
N LEU A 736 -9.34 -11.85 13.28
CA LEU A 736 -8.50 -13.06 13.19
C LEU A 736 -7.98 -13.59 14.55
N ALA A 737 -8.83 -13.58 15.55
CA ALA A 737 -8.56 -14.32 16.78
C ALA A 737 -8.40 -15.83 16.50
N PRO A 738 -7.61 -16.58 17.31
CA PRO A 738 -7.44 -18.02 17.16
C PRO A 738 -8.78 -18.76 17.11
N GLY A 739 -8.95 -19.62 16.08
CA GLY A 739 -10.19 -20.37 15.85
C GLY A 739 -11.27 -19.63 15.05
N TYR A 740 -11.01 -18.37 14.63
CA TYR A 740 -11.92 -17.57 13.81
C TYR A 740 -11.22 -17.11 12.53
N GLY A 741 -11.88 -17.27 11.40
CA GLY A 741 -11.36 -16.90 10.07
C GLY A 741 -11.73 -15.48 9.64
N GLY A 742 -12.29 -14.67 10.51
CA GLY A 742 -12.76 -13.31 10.27
C GLY A 742 -13.07 -12.58 11.58
N ASN A 743 -14.25 -11.95 11.64
CA ASN A 743 -14.68 -11.21 12.81
C ASN A 743 -14.81 -12.09 14.06
N PRO A 744 -14.47 -11.56 15.25
CA PRO A 744 -14.60 -12.28 16.51
C PRO A 744 -16.08 -12.46 16.90
N PRO A 745 -16.38 -13.40 17.81
CA PRO A 745 -17.75 -13.64 18.26
C PRO A 745 -18.29 -12.59 19.22
N GLU A 746 -17.41 -11.84 19.90
CA GLU A 746 -17.80 -10.83 20.88
C GLU A 746 -18.54 -9.63 20.26
N ASP A 747 -19.18 -8.80 21.12
CA ASP A 747 -19.74 -7.53 20.69
C ASP A 747 -18.63 -6.52 20.39
N THR A 748 -18.41 -6.24 19.10
CA THR A 748 -17.33 -5.40 18.58
C THR A 748 -17.43 -3.93 18.97
N ARG A 749 -18.59 -3.47 19.53
CA ARG A 749 -18.73 -2.09 20.02
C ARG A 749 -17.77 -1.79 21.18
N LEU A 750 -17.29 -2.81 21.91
CA LEU A 750 -16.30 -2.64 22.96
C LEU A 750 -14.99 -2.10 22.39
N THR A 751 -14.43 -2.76 21.37
CA THR A 751 -13.17 -2.35 20.74
C THR A 751 -13.33 -1.03 20.01
N ALA A 752 -14.39 -0.86 19.23
CA ALA A 752 -14.69 0.40 18.52
C ALA A 752 -14.73 1.60 19.47
N THR A 753 -15.47 1.46 20.60
CA THR A 753 -15.59 2.53 21.59
C THR A 753 -14.26 2.84 22.27
N ALA A 754 -13.45 1.80 22.57
CA ALA A 754 -12.15 1.98 23.16
C ALA A 754 -11.16 2.71 22.24
N TYR A 755 -11.17 2.39 20.95
CA TYR A 755 -10.32 3.07 19.96
C TYR A 755 -10.77 4.51 19.71
N LEU A 756 -12.07 4.78 19.62
CA LEU A 756 -12.58 6.15 19.52
C LEU A 756 -12.26 6.97 20.77
N TYR A 757 -12.38 6.38 21.98
CA TYR A 757 -11.96 7.03 23.23
C TYR A 757 -10.48 7.46 23.16
N ARG A 758 -9.58 6.58 22.75
CA ARG A 758 -8.16 6.90 22.60
C ARG A 758 -7.95 8.02 21.56
N ALA A 759 -8.61 7.94 20.42
CA ALA A 759 -8.49 8.94 19.35
C ALA A 759 -8.90 10.35 19.80
N LEU A 760 -9.96 10.45 20.62
CA LEU A 760 -10.38 11.73 21.22
C LEU A 760 -9.31 12.29 22.16
N LEU A 761 -8.65 11.45 22.96
CA LEU A 761 -7.57 11.86 23.86
C LEU A 761 -6.30 12.25 23.09
N ASP A 762 -5.92 11.48 22.06
CA ASP A 762 -4.80 11.79 21.19
C ASP A 762 -5.00 13.16 20.50
N THR A 763 -6.23 13.44 20.05
CA THR A 763 -6.57 14.73 19.42
C THR A 763 -6.63 15.87 20.45
N ALA A 764 -7.12 15.60 21.66
CA ALA A 764 -7.11 16.60 22.74
C ALA A 764 -5.67 16.98 23.13
N GLU A 765 -4.73 16.03 23.20
CA GLU A 765 -3.31 16.30 23.39
C GLU A 765 -2.75 17.20 22.28
N MET A 766 -3.05 16.93 21.03
CA MET A 766 -2.62 17.78 19.91
C MET A 766 -3.31 19.15 19.95
N GLY A 767 -4.56 19.21 20.38
CA GLY A 767 -5.27 20.49 20.58
C GLY A 767 -4.62 21.38 21.64
N GLU A 768 -4.06 20.81 22.71
CA GLU A 768 -3.26 21.56 23.69
C GLU A 768 -1.99 22.14 23.06
N VAL A 769 -1.28 21.34 22.27
CA VAL A 769 -0.09 21.81 21.54
C VAL A 769 -0.42 22.95 20.59
N LEU A 770 -1.60 22.91 19.94
CA LEU A 770 -2.04 23.94 18.99
C LEU A 770 -2.76 25.14 19.64
N GLY A 771 -3.09 25.06 20.94
CA GLY A 771 -3.85 26.08 21.66
C GLY A 771 -5.35 26.09 21.34
N ALA A 772 -5.94 24.96 20.93
CA ALA A 772 -7.35 24.81 20.55
C ALA A 772 -8.22 24.41 21.75
N GLY A 773 -8.28 25.24 22.80
CA GLY A 773 -8.85 24.91 24.11
C GLY A 773 -10.32 24.45 24.11
N ASP A 774 -11.17 25.01 23.24
CA ASP A 774 -12.58 24.63 23.13
C ASP A 774 -12.73 23.19 22.60
N VAL A 775 -11.92 22.83 21.59
CA VAL A 775 -11.88 21.47 21.01
C VAL A 775 -11.38 20.46 22.04
N VAL A 776 -10.32 20.80 22.78
CA VAL A 776 -9.76 19.99 23.88
C VAL A 776 -10.83 19.68 24.90
N THR A 777 -11.57 20.68 25.37
CA THR A 777 -12.62 20.54 26.38
C THR A 777 -13.73 19.64 25.88
N ARG A 778 -14.18 19.82 24.63
CA ARG A 778 -15.23 19.04 23.99
C ARG A 778 -14.84 17.56 23.86
N TYR A 779 -13.65 17.25 23.35
CA TYR A 779 -13.22 15.87 23.13
C TYR A 779 -12.89 15.14 24.42
N ARG A 780 -12.32 15.79 25.41
CA ARG A 780 -12.17 15.20 26.75
C ARG A 780 -13.49 14.84 27.39
N LYS A 781 -14.50 15.70 27.27
CA LYS A 781 -15.85 15.41 27.74
C LYS A 781 -16.46 14.22 26.99
N ALA A 782 -16.33 14.16 25.67
CA ALA A 782 -16.82 13.03 24.87
C ALA A 782 -16.10 11.72 25.26
N ALA A 783 -14.79 11.76 25.47
CA ALA A 783 -14.03 10.61 25.93
C ALA A 783 -14.55 10.07 27.27
N GLU A 784 -14.79 10.94 28.27
CA GLU A 784 -15.39 10.52 29.56
C GLU A 784 -16.78 9.92 29.42
N GLN A 785 -17.60 10.42 28.47
CA GLN A 785 -18.90 9.85 28.16
C GLN A 785 -18.79 8.44 27.55
N LEU A 786 -17.85 8.24 26.60
CA LEU A 786 -17.56 6.92 26.01
C LEU A 786 -17.04 5.93 27.08
N LYS A 787 -16.14 6.37 27.95
CA LYS A 787 -15.64 5.57 29.09
C LYS A 787 -16.77 5.13 29.99
N THR A 788 -17.68 6.03 30.33
CA THR A 788 -18.85 5.73 31.18
C THR A 788 -19.78 4.71 30.51
N ALA A 789 -20.12 4.93 29.22
CA ALA A 789 -21.00 4.05 28.46
C ALA A 789 -20.39 2.64 28.28
N LEU A 790 -19.09 2.55 27.95
CA LEU A 790 -18.39 1.27 27.80
C LEU A 790 -18.39 0.47 29.10
N ASN A 791 -18.10 1.12 30.23
CA ASN A 791 -18.09 0.45 31.52
C ASN A 791 -19.49 -0.01 31.95
N ALA A 792 -20.52 0.82 31.69
CA ALA A 792 -21.92 0.46 31.98
C ALA A 792 -22.41 -0.72 31.13
N ALA A 793 -21.95 -0.83 29.89
CA ALA A 793 -22.36 -1.88 28.97
C ALA A 793 -21.63 -3.21 29.17
N PHE A 794 -20.34 -3.19 29.50
CA PHE A 794 -19.48 -4.38 29.38
C PHE A 794 -18.75 -4.79 30.67
N LEU A 795 -18.57 -3.92 31.66
CA LEU A 795 -17.92 -4.29 32.92
C LEU A 795 -18.90 -5.05 33.81
N GLY A 796 -18.70 -6.35 33.99
CA GLY A 796 -19.54 -7.21 34.80
C GLY A 796 -19.35 -7.02 36.30
N ALA A 797 -20.34 -7.37 37.10
CA ALA A 797 -20.29 -7.36 38.56
C ALA A 797 -19.21 -8.32 39.12
N ASP A 798 -18.77 -9.29 38.35
CA ASP A 798 -17.68 -10.22 38.62
C ASP A 798 -16.29 -9.63 38.39
N GLY A 799 -16.22 -8.37 38.01
CA GLY A 799 -15.00 -7.58 37.97
C GLY A 799 -14.15 -7.82 36.73
N HIS A 800 -14.75 -8.19 35.59
CA HIS A 800 -14.09 -8.22 34.29
C HIS A 800 -15.06 -7.82 33.15
N TYR A 801 -14.49 -7.45 31.98
CA TYR A 801 -15.27 -7.12 30.80
C TYR A 801 -15.73 -8.38 30.08
N ARG A 802 -16.97 -8.39 29.66
CA ARG A 802 -17.56 -9.42 28.80
C ARG A 802 -18.73 -8.85 27.99
N THR A 803 -19.03 -9.53 26.89
CA THR A 803 -20.18 -9.24 26.07
C THR A 803 -21.19 -10.39 26.13
N ALA A 804 -22.44 -10.11 25.78
CA ALA A 804 -23.47 -11.16 25.74
C ALA A 804 -23.23 -12.22 24.66
N LYS A 805 -22.30 -11.96 23.74
CA LYS A 805 -21.95 -12.86 22.61
C LYS A 805 -20.68 -13.68 22.87
N ASP A 806 -19.99 -13.44 23.97
CA ASP A 806 -18.74 -14.14 24.28
C ASP A 806 -18.99 -15.64 24.48
N PRO A 807 -18.38 -16.54 23.69
CA PRO A 807 -18.49 -17.98 23.89
C PRO A 807 -17.67 -18.46 25.09
N ASP A 808 -16.60 -17.74 25.46
CA ASP A 808 -15.68 -17.95 26.58
C ASP A 808 -15.02 -16.61 26.91
N TYR A 809 -14.16 -16.56 27.92
CA TYR A 809 -13.40 -15.35 28.25
C TYR A 809 -12.61 -14.83 27.06
N ARG A 810 -12.70 -13.53 26.78
CA ARG A 810 -11.97 -12.84 25.72
C ARG A 810 -10.88 -11.95 26.31
N GLN A 811 -9.61 -12.30 26.03
CA GLN A 811 -8.46 -11.53 26.53
C GLN A 811 -8.47 -10.11 25.99
N THR A 812 -8.83 -9.91 24.74
CA THR A 812 -8.91 -8.59 24.10
C THR A 812 -9.88 -7.66 24.79
N SER A 813 -11.08 -8.17 25.15
CA SER A 813 -12.11 -7.38 25.85
C SER A 813 -11.62 -6.84 27.21
N ASN A 814 -10.57 -7.43 27.78
CA ASN A 814 -10.00 -7.01 29.05
C ASN A 814 -8.64 -6.28 28.89
N ALA A 815 -7.80 -6.72 27.94
CA ALA A 815 -6.51 -6.10 27.70
C ALA A 815 -6.61 -4.67 27.10
N ILE A 816 -7.53 -4.43 26.16
CA ILE A 816 -7.73 -3.11 25.55
C ILE A 816 -8.17 -2.06 26.55
N PRO A 817 -9.21 -2.27 27.39
CA PRO A 817 -9.56 -1.31 28.42
C PRO A 817 -8.44 -1.02 29.42
N LEU A 818 -7.64 -2.03 29.82
CA LEU A 818 -6.45 -1.84 30.65
C LEU A 818 -5.40 -0.97 29.94
N ALA A 819 -5.12 -1.27 28.66
CA ALA A 819 -4.12 -0.55 27.88
C ALA A 819 -4.46 0.94 27.70
N PHE A 820 -5.74 1.25 27.52
CA PHE A 820 -6.20 2.60 27.20
C PHE A 820 -6.71 3.39 28.41
N GLY A 821 -6.64 2.83 29.65
CA GLY A 821 -7.05 3.52 30.88
C GLY A 821 -8.56 3.68 31.03
N LEU A 822 -9.33 2.81 30.38
CA LEU A 822 -10.78 2.80 30.46
C LEU A 822 -11.30 2.18 31.76
N VAL A 823 -10.52 1.26 32.37
CA VAL A 823 -10.92 0.54 33.57
C VAL A 823 -11.00 1.50 34.78
N PRO A 824 -12.12 1.53 35.54
CA PRO A 824 -12.19 2.29 36.79
C PRO A 824 -11.14 1.83 37.77
N ASP A 825 -10.61 2.74 38.62
CA ASP A 825 -9.53 2.43 39.55
C ASP A 825 -9.88 1.27 40.51
N ASN A 826 -11.10 1.23 41.01
CA ASN A 826 -11.61 0.18 41.92
C ASN A 826 -11.81 -1.19 41.27
N ALA A 827 -11.82 -1.28 39.92
CA ALA A 827 -11.95 -2.54 39.19
C ALA A 827 -10.64 -3.01 38.55
N ARG A 828 -9.57 -2.17 38.55
CA ARG A 828 -8.33 -2.44 37.80
C ARG A 828 -7.68 -3.78 38.22
N ASP A 829 -7.57 -4.03 39.51
CA ASP A 829 -6.92 -5.26 40.01
C ASP A 829 -7.75 -6.50 39.68
N SER A 830 -9.08 -6.44 39.77
CA SER A 830 -9.96 -7.57 39.44
C SER A 830 -9.97 -7.88 37.92
N VAL A 831 -9.99 -6.85 37.04
CA VAL A 831 -9.90 -7.02 35.59
C VAL A 831 -8.55 -7.63 35.23
N PHE A 832 -7.45 -7.10 35.75
CA PHE A 832 -6.12 -7.65 35.50
C PHE A 832 -5.97 -9.08 36.03
N ALA A 833 -6.41 -9.37 37.25
CA ALA A 833 -6.37 -10.73 37.82
C ALA A 833 -7.20 -11.72 36.97
N SER A 834 -8.31 -11.29 36.39
CA SER A 834 -9.10 -12.14 35.50
C SER A 834 -8.35 -12.47 34.20
N LEU A 835 -7.65 -11.48 33.59
CA LEU A 835 -6.81 -11.66 32.40
C LEU A 835 -5.67 -12.65 32.68
N VAL A 836 -4.96 -12.50 33.79
CA VAL A 836 -3.89 -13.41 34.23
C VAL A 836 -4.42 -14.84 34.36
N ARG A 837 -5.55 -15.03 35.08
CA ARG A 837 -6.14 -16.37 35.26
C ARG A 837 -6.50 -17.04 33.93
N ASP A 838 -7.00 -16.29 32.96
CA ASP A 838 -7.35 -16.87 31.65
C ASP A 838 -6.11 -17.24 30.84
N VAL A 839 -5.08 -16.40 30.79
CA VAL A 839 -3.81 -16.72 30.12
C VAL A 839 -3.20 -17.99 30.75
N GLU A 840 -3.13 -18.08 32.08
CA GLU A 840 -2.59 -19.26 32.80
C GLU A 840 -3.46 -20.50 32.57
N ARG A 841 -4.80 -20.37 32.61
CA ARG A 841 -5.77 -21.46 32.33
C ARG A 841 -5.57 -22.04 30.93
N ARG A 842 -5.20 -21.20 29.93
CA ARG A 842 -4.90 -21.63 28.58
C ARG A 842 -3.47 -22.16 28.37
N GLY A 843 -2.70 -22.38 29.46
CA GLY A 843 -1.31 -22.82 29.37
C GLY A 843 -0.40 -21.75 28.77
N ASN A 844 -0.62 -20.50 29.09
CA ASN A 844 0.09 -19.31 28.62
C ASN A 844 -0.09 -19.05 27.11
N HIS A 845 -1.28 -19.34 26.57
CA HIS A 845 -1.63 -19.00 25.21
C HIS A 845 -2.51 -17.74 25.15
N LEU A 846 -2.32 -16.99 24.09
CA LEU A 846 -3.22 -15.89 23.73
C LEU A 846 -4.53 -16.43 23.10
N ASN A 847 -5.61 -15.64 23.17
CA ASN A 847 -6.82 -15.84 22.37
C ASN A 847 -7.26 -14.54 21.69
N THR A 848 -6.30 -13.65 21.48
CA THR A 848 -6.48 -12.33 20.88
C THR A 848 -6.41 -12.38 19.35
N GLY A 849 -7.18 -11.54 18.70
CA GLY A 849 -6.95 -11.15 17.30
C GLY A 849 -5.91 -10.02 17.23
N ALA A 850 -5.88 -9.31 16.11
CA ALA A 850 -4.86 -8.30 15.84
C ALA A 850 -4.84 -7.16 16.89
N LEU A 851 -6.02 -6.69 17.32
CA LEU A 851 -6.14 -5.57 18.26
C LEU A 851 -5.60 -5.95 19.65
N GLY A 852 -6.05 -7.07 20.19
CA GLY A 852 -5.62 -7.54 21.51
C GLY A 852 -4.16 -7.96 21.54
N THR A 853 -3.67 -8.60 20.47
CA THR A 853 -2.26 -9.00 20.32
C THR A 853 -1.31 -7.80 20.44
N SER A 854 -1.69 -6.65 19.88
CA SER A 854 -0.87 -5.44 19.91
C SER A 854 -0.61 -4.87 21.31
N VAL A 855 -1.44 -5.21 22.30
CA VAL A 855 -1.36 -4.65 23.66
C VAL A 855 -1.05 -5.68 24.75
N LEU A 856 -1.35 -6.96 24.55
CA LEU A 856 -1.36 -8.00 25.59
C LEU A 856 -0.05 -8.07 26.40
N LEU A 857 1.10 -8.22 25.73
CA LEU A 857 2.39 -8.37 26.41
C LEU A 857 2.75 -7.12 27.22
N ARG A 858 2.47 -5.94 26.69
CA ARG A 858 2.73 -4.66 27.34
C ARG A 858 1.83 -4.46 28.58
N VAL A 859 0.56 -4.87 28.49
CA VAL A 859 -0.38 -4.84 29.63
C VAL A 859 0.08 -5.76 30.75
N LEU A 860 0.50 -6.99 30.42
CA LEU A 860 1.05 -7.91 31.41
C LEU A 860 2.26 -7.31 32.15
N CYS A 861 3.19 -6.70 31.40
CA CYS A 861 4.35 -6.02 32.00
C CYS A 861 3.97 -4.79 32.84
N ALA A 862 3.04 -3.96 32.33
CA ALA A 862 2.63 -2.73 33.03
C ALA A 862 1.98 -3.01 34.40
N HIS A 863 1.34 -4.17 34.54
CA HIS A 863 0.68 -4.62 35.78
C HIS A 863 1.49 -5.67 36.55
N GLY A 864 2.81 -5.78 36.32
CA GLY A 864 3.74 -6.53 37.15
C GLY A 864 3.91 -8.02 36.86
N ARG A 865 3.41 -8.52 35.68
CA ARG A 865 3.58 -9.90 35.23
C ARG A 865 4.43 -10.01 33.93
N PRO A 866 5.69 -9.46 33.89
CA PRO A 866 6.59 -9.64 32.75
C PRO A 866 7.00 -11.11 32.55
N ASP A 867 7.00 -11.92 33.60
CA ASP A 867 7.17 -13.38 33.55
C ASP A 867 6.10 -14.06 32.68
N LEU A 868 4.86 -13.64 32.85
CA LEU A 868 3.76 -14.16 32.02
C LEU A 868 3.82 -13.65 30.60
N ALA A 869 4.23 -12.38 30.38
CA ALA A 869 4.46 -11.85 29.03
C ALA A 869 5.54 -12.65 28.28
N HIS A 870 6.66 -13.01 28.96
CA HIS A 870 7.68 -13.91 28.43
C HIS A 870 7.09 -15.30 28.09
N ALA A 871 6.33 -15.90 28.99
CA ALA A 871 5.74 -17.20 28.76
C ALA A 871 4.77 -17.25 27.58
N VAL A 872 4.00 -16.17 27.36
CA VAL A 872 3.13 -16.02 26.16
C VAL A 872 3.95 -15.80 24.90
N ALA A 873 4.94 -14.91 24.95
CA ALA A 873 5.76 -14.57 23.78
C ALA A 873 6.54 -15.78 23.25
N THR A 874 7.05 -16.65 24.14
CA THR A 874 7.88 -17.82 23.78
C THR A 874 7.08 -19.10 23.59
N GLN A 875 5.74 -19.05 23.59
CA GLN A 875 4.89 -20.22 23.40
C GLN A 875 5.18 -20.92 22.07
N ARG A 876 5.47 -22.24 22.13
CA ARG A 876 5.87 -23.06 20.94
C ARG A 876 4.72 -23.82 20.31
N THR A 877 3.57 -23.88 20.97
CA THR A 877 2.38 -24.54 20.46
C THR A 877 1.34 -23.53 19.96
N TYR A 878 0.38 -23.97 19.15
CA TYR A 878 -0.71 -23.17 18.61
C TYR A 878 -1.66 -22.63 19.71
N PRO A 879 -2.04 -21.36 19.67
CA PRO A 879 -1.50 -20.28 18.86
C PRO A 879 -0.29 -19.58 19.50
N GLY A 880 0.71 -19.21 18.72
CA GLY A 880 1.89 -18.52 19.24
C GLY A 880 2.96 -18.25 18.17
N TRP A 881 3.80 -17.25 18.37
CA TRP A 881 4.89 -16.92 17.44
C TRP A 881 5.95 -18.01 17.37
N GLY A 882 6.21 -18.72 18.47
CA GLY A 882 7.11 -19.88 18.51
C GLY A 882 6.59 -21.04 17.68
N TYR A 883 5.27 -21.22 17.58
CA TYR A 883 4.66 -22.18 16.69
C TYR A 883 4.96 -21.86 15.20
N TRP A 884 4.90 -20.58 14.80
CA TRP A 884 5.30 -20.17 13.46
C TRP A 884 6.78 -20.40 13.21
N HIS A 885 7.64 -19.97 14.16
CA HIS A 885 9.09 -20.17 14.08
C HIS A 885 9.46 -21.64 13.85
N ASP A 886 8.89 -22.55 14.64
CA ASP A 886 9.19 -23.99 14.57
C ASP A 886 8.62 -24.65 13.29
N ASN A 887 7.69 -23.99 12.61
CA ASN A 887 7.18 -24.36 11.29
C ASN A 887 7.82 -23.56 10.13
N GLY A 888 9.01 -22.96 10.37
CA GLY A 888 9.85 -22.38 9.33
C GLY A 888 9.45 -20.98 8.89
N ALA A 889 8.70 -20.23 9.71
CA ALA A 889 8.40 -18.83 9.44
C ALA A 889 9.66 -17.97 9.53
N ASP A 890 9.83 -17.08 8.58
CA ASP A 890 10.88 -16.07 8.51
C ASP A 890 10.33 -14.64 8.38
N SER A 891 9.00 -14.54 8.39
CA SER A 891 8.14 -13.35 8.35
C SER A 891 6.94 -13.55 9.28
N MET A 892 6.15 -12.50 9.51
CA MET A 892 4.91 -12.57 10.29
C MET A 892 3.76 -13.03 9.42
N TRP A 893 2.88 -13.87 9.98
CA TRP A 893 1.74 -14.42 9.25
C TRP A 893 0.45 -13.66 9.60
N GLU A 894 -0.50 -13.69 8.70
CA GLU A 894 -1.80 -13.07 8.86
C GLU A 894 -2.66 -13.80 9.88
N MET A 895 -2.65 -15.12 9.83
CA MET A 895 -3.47 -16.00 10.66
C MET A 895 -2.60 -16.95 11.46
N TRP A 896 -3.09 -17.37 12.64
CA TRP A 896 -2.37 -18.27 13.54
C TRP A 896 -2.14 -19.69 12.98
N PRO A 897 -3.08 -20.35 12.24
CA PRO A 897 -2.88 -21.68 11.70
C PRO A 897 -1.90 -21.71 10.50
N LEU A 898 -1.37 -22.91 10.19
CA LEU A 898 -0.37 -23.12 9.12
C LEU A 898 -0.88 -22.84 7.71
N ASP A 899 -2.18 -22.89 7.50
CA ASP A 899 -2.84 -22.55 6.25
C ASP A 899 -3.18 -21.06 6.11
N SER A 900 -2.51 -20.20 6.89
CA SER A 900 -2.65 -18.75 6.81
C SER A 900 -2.74 -18.26 5.36
N ARG A 901 -3.65 -17.32 5.08
CA ARG A 901 -3.87 -16.76 3.73
C ARG A 901 -2.59 -16.11 3.20
N SER A 902 -1.99 -15.21 3.99
CA SER A 902 -0.65 -14.67 3.75
C SER A 902 0.33 -15.07 4.84
N ARG A 903 1.60 -15.29 4.45
CA ARG A 903 2.73 -15.47 5.36
C ARG A 903 3.63 -14.24 5.44
N ASP A 904 3.11 -13.08 5.03
CA ASP A 904 3.85 -11.82 5.00
C ASP A 904 2.94 -10.64 5.36
N HIS A 905 2.44 -10.66 6.61
CA HIS A 905 1.44 -9.73 7.11
C HIS A 905 1.80 -9.30 8.55
N TYR A 906 1.96 -8.01 8.82
CA TYR A 906 2.63 -7.53 10.04
C TYR A 906 1.73 -7.36 11.27
N PHE A 907 0.39 -7.34 11.16
CA PHE A 907 -0.45 -6.93 12.31
C PHE A 907 -0.40 -7.88 13.52
N GLN A 908 -0.21 -9.19 13.34
CA GLN A 908 0.02 -10.12 14.46
C GLN A 908 1.45 -10.03 15.02
N GLY A 909 2.40 -9.46 14.26
CA GLY A 909 3.78 -9.23 14.69
C GLY A 909 3.98 -7.96 15.52
N THR A 910 2.97 -7.13 15.68
CA THR A 910 3.05 -5.83 16.40
C THR A 910 3.44 -5.96 17.87
N ALA A 911 3.30 -7.15 18.45
CA ALA A 911 3.85 -7.47 19.77
C ALA A 911 5.38 -7.24 19.87
N ALA A 912 6.11 -7.18 18.74
CA ALA A 912 7.54 -6.84 18.71
C ALA A 912 7.87 -5.45 19.30
N GLN A 913 6.91 -4.51 19.39
CA GLN A 913 7.07 -3.27 20.15
C GLN A 913 7.49 -3.51 21.59
N TRP A 914 7.00 -4.59 22.21
CA TRP A 914 7.33 -4.99 23.57
C TRP A 914 8.84 -5.26 23.76
N LEU A 915 9.55 -5.72 22.73
CA LEU A 915 11.00 -5.94 22.77
C LEU A 915 11.77 -4.65 23.08
N TYR A 916 11.39 -3.56 22.44
CA TYR A 916 12.02 -2.24 22.65
C TYR A 916 11.60 -1.64 23.99
N GLU A 917 10.30 -1.68 24.28
CA GLU A 917 9.71 -0.94 25.41
C GLU A 917 9.86 -1.64 26.76
N ASN A 918 9.89 -2.96 26.77
CA ASN A 918 9.89 -3.74 28.01
C ASN A 918 11.15 -4.59 28.17
N VAL A 919 11.57 -5.33 27.12
CA VAL A 919 12.76 -6.18 27.20
C VAL A 919 14.03 -5.30 27.26
N ALA A 920 14.24 -4.43 26.29
CA ALA A 920 15.32 -3.46 26.34
C ALA A 920 15.01 -2.27 27.25
N GLY A 921 13.73 -1.89 27.34
CA GLY A 921 13.22 -0.90 28.29
C GLY A 921 13.26 0.55 27.82
N LEU A 922 13.39 0.85 26.54
CA LEU A 922 13.48 2.22 25.99
C LEU A 922 12.14 2.66 25.40
N ARG A 923 11.55 3.73 25.97
CA ARG A 923 10.25 4.28 25.56
C ARG A 923 10.35 5.77 25.27
N PRO A 924 9.82 6.30 24.15
CA PRO A 924 9.72 7.74 23.91
C PRO A 924 8.77 8.37 24.93
N GLY A 925 9.11 9.58 25.37
CA GLY A 925 8.27 10.46 26.21
C GLY A 925 7.74 11.64 25.41
N ASP A 926 8.16 12.87 25.76
CA ASP A 926 7.73 14.09 25.10
C ASP A 926 8.25 14.22 23.64
N ALA A 927 7.69 15.18 22.93
CA ALA A 927 7.91 15.49 21.55
C ALA A 927 9.34 15.26 21.01
N GLY A 928 9.44 14.35 20.04
CA GLY A 928 10.71 14.07 19.36
C GLY A 928 11.80 13.57 20.31
N TYR A 929 11.48 12.70 21.27
CA TYR A 929 12.42 12.22 22.28
C TYR A 929 13.08 13.35 23.12
N ALA A 930 12.37 14.48 23.33
CA ALA A 930 12.84 15.50 24.28
C ALA A 930 12.97 14.91 25.69
N THR A 931 12.06 14.00 26.05
CA THR A 931 12.23 13.10 27.17
C THR A 931 12.04 11.65 26.70
N PHE A 932 12.62 10.70 27.42
CA PHE A 932 12.36 9.28 27.24
C PHE A 932 12.59 8.50 28.53
N THR A 933 11.96 7.36 28.64
CA THR A 933 12.09 6.49 29.82
C THR A 933 12.97 5.30 29.48
N VAL A 934 13.86 4.94 30.40
CA VAL A 934 14.60 3.69 30.37
C VAL A 934 14.17 2.86 31.57
N ARG A 935 13.43 1.76 31.32
CA ARG A 935 12.88 0.86 32.34
C ARG A 935 12.92 -0.59 31.86
N PRO A 936 14.10 -1.22 31.88
CA PRO A 936 14.21 -2.64 31.58
C PRO A 936 13.56 -3.50 32.67
N ASP A 937 13.08 -4.68 32.29
CA ASP A 937 12.58 -5.66 33.27
C ASP A 937 13.23 -7.02 33.03
N ALA A 938 14.20 -7.38 33.89
CA ALA A 938 14.94 -8.64 33.80
C ALA A 938 14.05 -9.90 33.92
N ARG A 939 12.81 -9.75 34.44
CA ARG A 939 11.86 -10.87 34.55
C ARG A 939 11.22 -11.25 33.21
N THR A 940 11.58 -10.59 32.11
CA THR A 940 11.18 -10.96 30.73
C THR A 940 11.95 -12.14 30.14
N GLY A 941 12.67 -12.91 31.00
CA GLY A 941 13.33 -14.15 30.59
C GLY A 941 14.67 -13.97 29.86
N VAL A 942 15.29 -12.79 29.97
CA VAL A 942 16.60 -12.50 29.37
C VAL A 942 17.62 -12.06 30.43
N ASP A 943 18.87 -12.42 30.26
CA ASP A 943 19.98 -12.04 31.15
C ASP A 943 20.57 -10.68 30.75
N TRP A 944 20.43 -10.29 29.50
CA TRP A 944 20.84 -9.00 28.98
C TRP A 944 20.03 -8.60 27.78
N ALA A 945 19.89 -7.30 27.57
CA ALA A 945 19.35 -6.73 26.34
C ALA A 945 19.98 -5.36 26.05
N ARG A 946 20.00 -5.02 24.78
CA ARG A 946 20.45 -3.71 24.33
C ARG A 946 19.64 -3.23 23.13
N THR A 947 19.40 -1.92 23.09
CA THR A 947 18.84 -1.24 21.93
C THR A 947 19.44 0.14 21.80
N SER A 948 19.53 0.61 20.55
CA SER A 948 19.83 1.99 20.23
C SER A 948 18.86 2.49 19.18
N ILE A 949 18.42 3.74 19.29
CA ILE A 949 17.46 4.37 18.38
C ILE A 949 18.02 5.72 17.93
N ARG A 950 18.15 5.94 16.62
CA ARG A 950 18.49 7.24 16.04
C ARG A 950 17.24 8.12 15.99
N THR A 951 17.13 9.01 16.95
CA THR A 951 16.04 9.97 17.05
C THR A 951 16.35 11.27 16.28
N VAL A 952 15.37 12.16 16.18
CA VAL A 952 15.58 13.51 15.62
C VAL A 952 16.59 14.37 16.39
N ARG A 953 16.99 13.95 17.60
CA ARG A 953 17.98 14.65 18.45
C ARG A 953 19.35 13.98 18.48
N GLY A 954 19.46 12.79 17.90
CA GLY A 954 20.63 11.92 17.94
C GLY A 954 20.30 10.57 18.56
N THR A 955 21.31 9.77 18.86
CA THR A 955 21.10 8.39 19.32
C THR A 955 20.76 8.32 20.80
N ALA A 956 19.58 7.81 21.13
CA ALA A 956 19.20 7.30 22.45
C ALA A 956 19.54 5.80 22.53
N GLY A 957 19.94 5.30 23.69
CA GLY A 957 20.27 3.88 23.82
C GLY A 957 20.27 3.37 25.26
N VAL A 958 20.12 2.06 25.38
CA VAL A 958 20.25 1.32 26.63
C VAL A 958 20.93 -0.01 26.38
N ALA A 959 21.80 -0.41 27.27
CA ALA A 959 22.36 -1.75 27.37
C ALA A 959 22.38 -2.15 28.85
N TRP A 960 21.79 -3.30 29.17
CA TRP A 960 21.76 -3.80 30.54
C TRP A 960 22.07 -5.28 30.60
N SER A 961 22.53 -5.72 31.78
CA SER A 961 22.77 -7.13 32.10
C SER A 961 22.47 -7.42 33.55
N GLN A 962 21.96 -8.63 33.81
CA GLN A 962 21.73 -9.20 35.12
C GLN A 962 22.59 -10.45 35.25
N THR A 963 23.39 -10.52 36.33
CA THR A 963 24.21 -11.69 36.65
C THR A 963 24.06 -12.03 38.12
N ALA A 964 24.68 -13.14 38.56
CA ALA A 964 24.78 -13.46 40.00
C ALA A 964 25.46 -12.34 40.82
N GLY A 965 26.24 -11.47 40.17
CA GLY A 965 26.95 -10.35 40.80
C GLY A 965 26.15 -9.05 40.87
N GLY A 966 24.90 -9.02 40.39
CA GLY A 966 24.03 -7.85 40.39
C GLY A 966 23.60 -7.40 39.02
N PHE A 967 22.89 -6.28 38.96
CA PHE A 967 22.40 -5.63 37.75
C PHE A 967 23.32 -4.49 37.29
N SER A 968 23.55 -4.35 36.02
CA SER A 968 24.29 -3.21 35.45
C SER A 968 23.57 -2.65 34.21
N MET A 969 23.59 -1.33 34.05
CA MET A 969 22.94 -0.66 32.94
C MET A 969 23.73 0.55 32.48
N GLU A 970 23.91 0.68 31.16
CA GLU A 970 24.44 1.86 30.50
C GLU A 970 23.32 2.54 29.69
N VAL A 971 23.15 3.84 29.88
CA VAL A 971 22.14 4.67 29.19
C VAL A 971 22.81 5.78 28.42
N ARG A 972 22.52 5.91 27.11
CA ARG A 972 22.98 6.98 26.25
C ARG A 972 21.86 7.98 25.98
N VAL A 973 22.11 9.24 26.31
CA VAL A 973 21.17 10.36 26.15
C VAL A 973 21.72 11.37 25.15
N PRO A 974 21.02 11.65 24.03
CA PRO A 974 21.48 12.64 23.05
C PRO A 974 21.38 14.07 23.57
N VAL A 975 22.10 15.02 22.95
CA VAL A 975 22.04 16.45 23.31
C VAL A 975 20.63 17.00 23.08
N GLY A 976 20.11 17.71 24.07
CA GLY A 976 18.74 18.25 24.01
C GLY A 976 17.65 17.27 24.42
N ALA A 977 18.02 16.10 24.96
CA ALA A 977 17.10 15.15 25.57
C ALA A 977 17.40 14.92 27.05
N ILE A 978 16.42 14.36 27.76
CA ILE A 978 16.51 13.96 29.17
C ILE A 978 15.95 12.56 29.29
N ALA A 979 16.63 11.68 30.02
CA ALA A 979 16.12 10.35 30.34
C ALA A 979 15.66 10.24 31.78
N GLU A 980 14.51 9.58 32.00
CA GLU A 980 14.10 9.05 33.27
C GLU A 980 14.53 7.57 33.32
N VAL A 981 15.46 7.26 34.21
CA VAL A 981 16.14 5.96 34.28
C VAL A 981 15.67 5.22 35.52
N HIS A 982 15.04 4.05 35.34
CA HIS A 982 14.53 3.17 36.36
C HIS A 982 15.54 2.03 36.58
N VAL A 983 16.25 2.05 37.68
CA VAL A 983 17.22 1.03 38.07
C VAL A 983 16.54 0.02 38.99
N PRO A 984 16.52 -1.28 38.68
CA PRO A 984 15.93 -2.30 39.56
C PRO A 984 16.67 -2.36 40.90
N ALA A 985 16.02 -1.95 41.96
CA ALA A 985 16.52 -2.03 43.36
C ALA A 985 15.40 -1.69 44.33
N ALA A 986 15.46 -2.23 45.57
CA ALA A 986 14.48 -1.97 46.59
C ALA A 986 14.71 -0.61 47.28
N SER A 987 15.95 -0.16 47.38
CA SER A 987 16.31 1.10 47.99
C SER A 987 17.42 1.83 47.26
N ARG A 988 17.52 3.16 47.51
CA ARG A 988 18.55 4.00 46.88
C ARG A 988 19.98 3.57 47.24
N GLU A 989 20.16 3.05 48.42
CA GLU A 989 21.45 2.60 48.98
C GLU A 989 22.02 1.40 48.20
N GLU A 990 21.18 0.61 47.58
CA GLU A 990 21.57 -0.53 46.73
C GLU A 990 22.10 -0.09 45.36
N VAL A 991 21.86 1.19 44.94
CA VAL A 991 22.23 1.66 43.63
C VAL A 991 23.50 2.49 43.66
N THR A 992 24.51 2.07 42.94
CA THR A 992 25.64 2.94 42.57
C THR A 992 25.27 3.77 41.35
N ALA A 993 24.99 5.03 41.59
CA ALA A 993 24.65 5.99 40.53
C ALA A 993 25.83 6.92 40.24
N PRO A 994 26.06 7.28 38.97
CA PRO A 994 27.15 8.20 38.60
C PRO A 994 26.88 9.63 39.08
N ASP A 995 27.97 10.39 39.32
CA ASP A 995 27.88 11.82 39.65
C ASP A 995 27.06 12.60 38.61
N GLY A 996 26.11 13.44 39.09
CA GLY A 996 25.21 14.23 38.21
C GLY A 996 23.89 13.54 37.89
N ALA A 997 23.70 12.27 38.17
CA ALA A 997 22.40 11.61 38.12
C ALA A 997 21.50 12.09 39.27
N ARG A 998 20.38 12.73 38.96
CA ARG A 998 19.49 13.26 39.98
C ARG A 998 18.47 12.21 40.39
N HIS A 999 18.53 11.75 41.63
CA HIS A 999 17.48 10.89 42.19
C HIS A 999 16.13 11.62 42.24
N LEU A 1000 15.06 10.96 41.81
CA LEU A 1000 13.70 11.47 41.87
C LEU A 1000 12.86 10.82 42.97
N ARG A 1001 12.76 9.50 42.93
CA ARG A 1001 11.91 8.68 43.82
C ARG A 1001 12.31 7.22 43.76
N THR A 1002 11.82 6.43 44.71
CA THR A 1002 11.80 4.96 44.63
C THR A 1002 10.34 4.54 44.50
N ASP A 1003 10.03 3.68 43.53
CA ASP A 1003 8.68 3.23 43.25
C ASP A 1003 8.67 1.85 42.58
N SER A 1004 7.77 0.99 43.04
CA SER A 1004 7.47 -0.32 42.41
C SER A 1004 8.71 -1.19 42.11
N GLY A 1005 9.71 -1.21 43.03
CA GLY A 1005 10.95 -1.99 42.92
C GLY A 1005 12.01 -1.35 42.00
N PHE A 1006 11.89 -0.05 41.71
CA PHE A 1006 12.87 0.72 40.96
C PHE A 1006 13.29 1.98 41.73
N VAL A 1007 14.57 2.30 41.66
CA VAL A 1007 15.11 3.60 42.05
C VAL A 1007 15.24 4.45 40.78
N ILE A 1008 14.60 5.61 40.81
CA ILE A 1008 14.38 6.41 39.57
C ILE A 1008 15.27 7.63 39.57
N TYR A 1009 16.03 7.80 38.51
CA TYR A 1009 16.93 8.92 38.28
C TYR A 1009 16.55 9.71 37.03
N ARG A 1010 16.88 10.98 37.06
CA ARG A 1010 16.80 11.85 35.90
C ARG A 1010 18.21 12.24 35.46
N VAL A 1011 18.52 11.99 34.18
CA VAL A 1011 19.83 12.28 33.59
C VAL A 1011 19.72 13.09 32.29
N PRO A 1012 20.53 14.15 32.11
CA PRO A 1012 20.62 14.90 30.86
C PRO A 1012 21.54 14.18 29.85
N HIS A 1013 21.91 14.87 28.77
CA HIS A 1013 22.87 14.41 27.77
C HIS A 1013 24.13 13.76 28.39
N GLY A 1014 24.53 12.62 27.82
CA GLY A 1014 25.74 11.87 28.20
C GLY A 1014 25.55 10.36 28.17
N THR A 1015 26.59 9.64 28.58
CA THR A 1015 26.55 8.19 28.82
C THR A 1015 26.61 7.94 30.33
N TRP A 1016 25.61 7.24 30.85
CA TRP A 1016 25.39 7.04 32.29
C TRP A 1016 25.40 5.57 32.63
N ARG A 1017 26.14 5.19 33.68
CA ARG A 1017 26.25 3.80 34.11
C ARG A 1017 25.72 3.66 35.53
N PHE A 1018 24.80 2.71 35.71
CA PHE A 1018 24.19 2.36 37.01
C PHE A 1018 24.48 0.90 37.31
N THR A 1019 24.63 0.58 38.60
CA THR A 1019 24.68 -0.80 39.07
C THR A 1019 23.84 -0.94 40.34
N SER A 1020 23.23 -2.11 40.54
CA SER A 1020 22.49 -2.47 41.78
C SER A 1020 22.68 -3.92 42.15
#